data_efcae67ff0097d8db9833931b51b3610
#
_entry.id   efcae67ff0097d8db9833931b51b3610
#
_cell.length_a   1.000
_cell.length_b   1.000
_cell.length_c   1.000
_cell.angle_alpha   90.00
_cell.angle_beta   90.00
_cell.angle_gamma   90.00
#
_symmetry.space_group_name_H-M   'P 1'
#
loop_
_entity.id
_entity.type
_entity.pdbx_description
1 polymer ?
#
loop_
_entity_poly.entity_id
_entity_poly.type
_entity_poly.pdbx_seq_one_letter_code
_entity_poly.pdbx_strand_id
1 'polypeptide(L)'
;MAKVVFSFDDKSAKKLKNKKNILGGKGANLGEMGRLGLPVPPGFTITTEVCDLFYKNKKKLPQKVIKNIEAELKNIEKKTKKKFGDLKNPLLVSVRSGARISMPGMMDTILNLGLNDKTVEALKKRTSNGRFAKDSYRRFIQMYSNVVLNVEGHLFEELIDNYKLTKGVLLDTDLDESDWDGLITNFKELVKKEKKINFPQDVKEQLLGAINAVFLSWDSQRAKTYRKLNQIPDHWGTAVNVQAMVFGNMGNDCSTGVAFTRNPSTGDNSFFGEFLINAQGEDVVAGTRTPQYITKKAKQDAGSKDQSMEEAMPKVYKELAKVFLKLERHYKDMQDIEFTVENNKLWMLQTRSGKRTAKAAIKIAVDMVKEKLISKKEAILRIDPNTLDTLLHPTLDDKVKKEIIASGLPASPGAASGKVVFSADEAERLNGMMQDTILVRLETSPEDIHGMHAAKGILTARGGMTSHAAVVARGMGRPCVSGSSEITIDYESKQFKAGEEIIKEGDIITIDGGSGKVMKGLVPTVQPEISGYFSTIMKWADEFRKLKVRTNAETETDSKTAREFGAEGIGLCRTEHMFFDEERILSVRQMILSRSKEDRDSALEKLLPHQKDDFKKIFNVMSGLPVTVRLLDPPLHEFLPKTDKDIDEVARSLNLAAKEVKDRIAELHEENPMLGHRGCRLGISFPEIYEMQCEAIFKALIELKKSKIKSAFVEIMIPLVSTDTELKILRELVNRTAKKIETENKIKLDYMVGTMIELPRAALQAKSISKYADFFSFGTNDLTQTTLGISRDDSGKFLNDYIDNKIFDVDPFVSIDQSGVGELVELASTRGRKVNKKLKLGICGEHGGDPKSIEFCSRTGLDYVSCSPFRVPVARLAAAQAEL
;
A
#
# COMPACT_ATOMS: atom_id res chain seq x y z
N MET A 1 -31.96 16.66 22.58
CA MET A 1 -31.09 15.70 21.88
C MET A 1 -31.69 15.42 20.52
N ALA A 2 -30.86 15.43 19.46
CA ALA A 2 -31.26 14.99 18.15
C ALA A 2 -31.73 13.53 18.17
N LYS A 3 -32.41 13.07 17.13
CA LYS A 3 -32.80 11.66 16.98
C LYS A 3 -31.54 10.80 16.84
N VAL A 4 -31.42 9.78 17.67
CA VAL A 4 -30.21 8.90 17.75
C VAL A 4 -30.49 7.44 17.42
N VAL A 5 -31.75 7.08 17.13
CA VAL A 5 -32.17 5.75 16.68
C VAL A 5 -33.04 5.92 15.45
N PHE A 6 -32.68 5.25 14.34
CA PHE A 6 -33.32 5.38 13.04
C PHE A 6 -33.72 4.02 12.51
N SER A 7 -35.02 3.80 12.18
CA SER A 7 -35.42 2.59 11.43
C SER A 7 -34.83 2.63 10.00
N PHE A 8 -34.64 1.48 9.38
CA PHE A 8 -34.07 1.39 8.01
C PHE A 8 -34.93 2.09 6.95
N ASP A 9 -36.22 2.25 7.17
CA ASP A 9 -37.13 2.97 6.29
C ASP A 9 -37.42 4.40 6.73
N ASP A 10 -36.69 4.92 7.73
CA ASP A 10 -36.90 6.29 8.24
C ASP A 10 -36.58 7.33 7.15
N LYS A 11 -37.62 8.08 6.77
CA LYS A 11 -37.49 9.15 5.75
C LYS A 11 -36.63 10.33 6.25
N SER A 12 -36.56 10.57 7.54
CA SER A 12 -35.76 11.66 8.12
C SER A 12 -34.25 11.41 7.94
N ALA A 13 -33.81 10.15 7.85
CA ALA A 13 -32.42 9.80 7.58
C ALA A 13 -31.92 10.30 6.20
N LYS A 14 -32.81 10.66 5.26
CA LYS A 14 -32.42 11.31 3.99
C LYS A 14 -31.79 12.67 4.19
N LYS A 15 -32.21 13.40 5.22
CA LYS A 15 -31.76 14.78 5.52
C LYS A 15 -30.43 14.84 6.27
N LEU A 16 -29.90 13.70 6.70
CA LEU A 16 -28.63 13.66 7.42
C LEU A 16 -27.47 14.02 6.46
N LYS A 17 -26.70 15.03 6.83
CA LYS A 17 -25.39 15.28 6.22
C LYS A 17 -24.44 14.19 6.68
N ASN A 18 -23.62 13.67 5.77
CA ASN A 18 -22.63 12.60 6.12
C ASN A 18 -23.24 11.37 6.78
N LYS A 19 -24.25 10.75 6.13
CA LYS A 19 -25.00 9.58 6.64
C LYS A 19 -24.11 8.46 7.18
N LYS A 20 -23.02 8.13 6.48
CA LYS A 20 -22.06 7.09 6.93
C LYS A 20 -21.37 7.44 8.25
N ASN A 21 -21.15 8.72 8.52
CA ASN A 21 -20.54 9.13 9.78
C ASN A 21 -21.48 8.96 10.99
N ILE A 22 -22.79 9.08 10.78
CA ILE A 22 -23.81 9.00 11.82
C ILE A 22 -24.35 7.59 11.97
N LEU A 23 -24.73 6.96 10.86
CA LEU A 23 -25.38 5.64 10.84
C LEU A 23 -24.37 4.48 10.70
N GLY A 24 -23.07 4.80 10.51
CA GLY A 24 -22.09 3.82 10.09
C GLY A 24 -22.31 3.33 8.66
N GLY A 25 -21.36 2.61 8.10
CA GLY A 25 -21.46 2.11 6.72
C GLY A 25 -22.62 1.12 6.53
N LYS A 26 -22.76 0.16 7.46
CA LYS A 26 -23.82 -0.87 7.39
C LYS A 26 -25.22 -0.28 7.53
N GLY A 27 -25.46 0.55 8.55
CA GLY A 27 -26.77 1.17 8.78
C GLY A 27 -27.19 2.12 7.65
N ALA A 28 -26.27 2.90 7.12
CA ALA A 28 -26.52 3.78 5.98
C ALA A 28 -26.95 2.99 4.74
N ASN A 29 -26.26 1.89 4.44
CA ASN A 29 -26.55 1.04 3.27
C ASN A 29 -27.84 0.23 3.43
N LEU A 30 -28.14 -0.32 4.62
CA LEU A 30 -29.42 -0.97 4.90
C LEU A 30 -30.59 -0.01 4.71
N GLY A 31 -30.47 1.21 5.22
CA GLY A 31 -31.48 2.23 4.98
C GLY A 31 -31.61 2.65 3.52
N GLU A 32 -30.52 2.66 2.76
CA GLU A 32 -30.57 2.99 1.32
C GLU A 32 -31.24 1.87 0.52
N MET A 33 -30.90 0.59 0.79
CA MET A 33 -31.55 -0.57 0.17
C MET A 33 -33.06 -0.60 0.45
N GLY A 34 -33.47 -0.33 1.71
CA GLY A 34 -34.89 -0.23 2.07
C GLY A 34 -35.62 0.86 1.28
N ARG A 35 -35.02 2.02 1.10
CA ARG A 35 -35.57 3.13 0.28
C ARG A 35 -35.64 2.80 -1.21
N LEU A 36 -34.76 1.95 -1.70
CA LEU A 36 -34.81 1.43 -3.07
C LEU A 36 -35.91 0.38 -3.27
N GLY A 37 -36.64 0.02 -2.20
CA GLY A 37 -37.66 -1.01 -2.25
C GLY A 37 -37.10 -2.43 -2.37
N LEU A 38 -35.85 -2.64 -1.95
CA LEU A 38 -35.25 -3.97 -1.89
C LEU A 38 -35.75 -4.72 -0.65
N PRO A 39 -35.79 -6.05 -0.68
CA PRO A 39 -36.27 -6.86 0.42
C PRO A 39 -35.25 -6.91 1.56
N VAL A 40 -35.25 -5.88 2.41
CA VAL A 40 -34.39 -5.78 3.61
C VAL A 40 -35.22 -6.17 4.81
N PRO A 41 -34.74 -7.11 5.69
CA PRO A 41 -35.43 -7.40 6.93
C PRO A 41 -35.56 -6.13 7.79
N PRO A 42 -36.74 -5.89 8.42
CA PRO A 42 -36.94 -4.71 9.26
C PRO A 42 -35.91 -4.57 10.36
N GLY A 43 -35.47 -3.35 10.63
CA GLY A 43 -34.49 -3.08 11.66
C GLY A 43 -34.30 -1.58 11.89
N PHE A 44 -33.38 -1.26 12.79
CA PHE A 44 -32.99 0.12 13.10
C PHE A 44 -31.48 0.20 13.40
N THR A 45 -30.98 1.41 13.28
CA THR A 45 -29.58 1.78 13.60
C THR A 45 -29.55 2.70 14.82
N ILE A 46 -28.72 2.38 15.80
CA ILE A 46 -28.29 3.25 16.89
C ILE A 46 -27.03 3.97 16.42
N THR A 47 -27.01 5.30 16.44
CA THR A 47 -25.97 6.12 15.81
C THR A 47 -24.61 6.02 16.49
N THR A 48 -23.55 6.40 15.78
CA THR A 48 -22.17 6.48 16.31
C THR A 48 -22.06 7.49 17.46
N GLU A 49 -22.91 8.51 17.51
CA GLU A 49 -22.98 9.47 18.61
C GLU A 49 -23.34 8.80 19.95
N VAL A 50 -24.14 7.73 19.91
CA VAL A 50 -24.50 6.96 21.12
C VAL A 50 -23.29 6.19 21.65
N CYS A 51 -22.36 5.78 20.79
CA CYS A 51 -21.10 5.18 21.24
C CYS A 51 -20.29 6.16 22.12
N ASP A 52 -20.15 7.40 21.70
CA ASP A 52 -19.48 8.45 22.49
C ASP A 52 -20.22 8.72 23.81
N LEU A 53 -21.55 8.83 23.75
CA LEU A 53 -22.38 9.00 24.94
C LEU A 53 -22.27 7.82 25.91
N PHE A 54 -22.17 6.60 25.40
CA PHE A 54 -22.00 5.39 26.20
C PHE A 54 -20.69 5.42 27.00
N TYR A 55 -19.57 5.76 26.34
CA TYR A 55 -18.28 5.89 27.03
C TYR A 55 -18.26 7.04 28.05
N LYS A 56 -18.81 8.21 27.69
CA LYS A 56 -18.95 9.35 28.62
C LYS A 56 -19.85 9.05 29.83
N ASN A 57 -20.85 8.19 29.64
CA ASN A 57 -21.78 7.77 30.70
C ASN A 57 -21.32 6.48 31.43
N LYS A 58 -20.01 6.34 31.66
CA LYS A 58 -19.39 5.20 32.35
C LYS A 58 -19.80 3.83 31.80
N LYS A 59 -19.82 3.69 30.49
CA LYS A 59 -20.20 2.46 29.76
C LYS A 59 -21.63 1.98 30.05
N LYS A 60 -22.56 2.92 30.20
CA LYS A 60 -24.00 2.64 30.41
C LYS A 60 -24.82 3.43 29.38
N LEU A 61 -25.83 2.77 28.79
CA LEU A 61 -26.76 3.45 27.89
C LEU A 61 -27.64 4.45 28.66
N PRO A 62 -27.81 5.70 28.18
CA PRO A 62 -28.74 6.63 28.74
C PRO A 62 -30.19 6.12 28.64
N GLN A 63 -31.01 6.37 29.67
CA GLN A 63 -32.42 5.91 29.73
C GLN A 63 -33.27 6.36 28.52
N LYS A 64 -33.01 7.60 28.01
CA LYS A 64 -33.69 8.12 26.83
C LYS A 64 -33.37 7.29 25.57
N VAL A 65 -32.12 6.79 25.43
CA VAL A 65 -31.72 5.91 24.33
C VAL A 65 -32.42 4.57 24.44
N ILE A 66 -32.50 3.99 25.65
CA ILE A 66 -33.21 2.72 25.91
C ILE A 66 -34.69 2.83 25.49
N LYS A 67 -35.39 3.91 25.88
CA LYS A 67 -36.78 4.13 25.46
C LYS A 67 -36.92 4.23 23.91
N ASN A 68 -35.96 4.84 23.22
CA ASN A 68 -35.96 4.91 21.75
C ASN A 68 -35.73 3.52 21.12
N ILE A 69 -34.86 2.70 21.70
CA ILE A 69 -34.62 1.30 21.27
C ILE A 69 -35.90 0.48 21.41
N GLU A 70 -36.58 0.58 22.57
CA GLU A 70 -37.85 -0.13 22.80
C GLU A 70 -38.95 0.32 21.83
N ALA A 71 -39.02 1.61 21.48
CA ALA A 71 -40.00 2.12 20.53
C ALA A 71 -39.74 1.55 19.10
N GLU A 72 -38.46 1.51 18.68
CA GLU A 72 -38.14 0.95 17.35
C GLU A 72 -38.24 -0.59 17.33
N LEU A 73 -38.03 -1.28 18.44
CA LEU A 73 -38.30 -2.71 18.56
C LEU A 73 -39.80 -3.01 18.34
N LYS A 74 -40.70 -2.22 18.96
CA LYS A 74 -42.15 -2.32 18.68
C LYS A 74 -42.51 -2.06 17.21
N ASN A 75 -41.77 -1.18 16.53
CA ASN A 75 -41.93 -0.94 15.09
C ASN A 75 -41.55 -2.20 14.26
N ILE A 76 -40.45 -2.89 14.62
CA ILE A 76 -40.09 -4.18 14.02
C ILE A 76 -41.18 -5.23 14.25
N GLU A 77 -41.69 -5.36 15.49
CA GLU A 77 -42.75 -6.29 15.85
C GLU A 77 -44.00 -6.10 14.96
N LYS A 78 -44.42 -4.84 14.81
CA LYS A 78 -45.56 -4.47 13.94
C LYS A 78 -45.33 -4.87 12.48
N LYS A 79 -44.14 -4.63 11.93
CA LYS A 79 -43.82 -4.95 10.52
C LYS A 79 -43.68 -6.45 10.26
N THR A 80 -43.11 -7.18 11.20
CA THR A 80 -42.89 -8.62 11.08
C THR A 80 -44.09 -9.45 11.51
N LYS A 81 -45.04 -8.83 12.22
CA LYS A 81 -46.16 -9.54 12.94
C LYS A 81 -45.64 -10.62 13.89
N LYS A 82 -44.44 -10.44 14.43
CA LYS A 82 -43.83 -11.28 15.45
C LYS A 82 -43.59 -10.41 16.69
N LYS A 83 -43.50 -11.01 17.90
CA LYS A 83 -43.26 -10.25 19.13
C LYS A 83 -42.01 -10.77 19.82
N PHE A 84 -41.19 -9.85 20.35
CA PHE A 84 -39.95 -10.16 21.03
C PHE A 84 -40.27 -10.83 22.40
N GLY A 85 -39.75 -12.05 22.58
CA GLY A 85 -40.04 -12.85 23.74
C GLY A 85 -41.42 -13.55 23.78
N ASP A 86 -42.18 -13.56 22.66
CA ASP A 86 -43.48 -14.19 22.55
C ASP A 86 -43.38 -15.73 22.56
N LEU A 87 -44.31 -16.36 23.26
CA LEU A 87 -44.34 -17.81 23.41
C LEU A 87 -45.14 -18.55 22.31
N LYS A 88 -45.60 -17.81 21.29
CA LYS A 88 -46.32 -18.37 20.12
C LYS A 88 -45.62 -18.05 18.82
N ASN A 89 -45.22 -16.78 18.64
CA ASN A 89 -44.59 -16.30 17.40
C ASN A 89 -43.42 -15.38 17.76
N PRO A 90 -42.28 -15.92 18.26
CA PRO A 90 -41.16 -15.11 18.70
C PRO A 90 -40.49 -14.36 17.58
N LEU A 91 -40.21 -13.03 17.81
CA LEU A 91 -39.30 -12.24 17.00
C LEU A 91 -37.89 -12.54 17.48
N LEU A 92 -37.02 -12.90 16.55
CA LEU A 92 -35.56 -12.96 16.81
C LEU A 92 -34.88 -11.84 16.06
N VAL A 93 -33.82 -11.30 16.64
CA VAL A 93 -33.05 -10.21 16.07
C VAL A 93 -31.56 -10.51 16.06
N SER A 94 -30.83 -9.88 15.16
CA SER A 94 -29.37 -9.77 15.20
C SER A 94 -28.96 -8.40 15.71
N VAL A 95 -27.84 -8.32 16.43
CA VAL A 95 -27.19 -7.08 16.86
C VAL A 95 -25.79 -7.05 16.23
N ARG A 96 -25.56 -6.08 15.36
CA ARG A 96 -24.35 -6.01 14.53
C ARG A 96 -23.68 -4.65 14.64
N SER A 97 -22.35 -4.61 14.65
CA SER A 97 -21.59 -3.38 14.56
C SER A 97 -21.76 -2.68 13.19
N GLY A 98 -21.56 -1.36 13.18
CA GLY A 98 -21.66 -0.56 11.97
C GLY A 98 -20.68 0.62 12.02
N ALA A 99 -19.37 0.36 11.97
CA ALA A 99 -18.36 1.42 11.88
C ALA A 99 -18.48 2.21 10.59
N ARG A 100 -17.92 3.43 10.55
CA ARG A 100 -17.92 4.31 9.35
C ARG A 100 -17.19 3.66 8.18
N ILE A 101 -16.12 2.93 8.48
CA ILE A 101 -15.31 2.14 7.54
C ILE A 101 -15.47 0.66 7.91
N SER A 102 -15.46 -0.22 6.92
CA SER A 102 -15.53 -1.67 7.13
C SER A 102 -14.28 -2.18 7.86
N MET A 103 -14.48 -2.86 8.99
CA MET A 103 -13.44 -3.48 9.82
C MET A 103 -13.74 -4.98 9.95
N PRO A 104 -13.46 -5.80 8.92
CA PRO A 104 -13.85 -7.22 8.89
C PRO A 104 -13.23 -8.00 10.06
N GLY A 105 -14.07 -8.77 10.79
CA GLY A 105 -13.61 -9.60 11.91
C GLY A 105 -13.21 -8.84 13.18
N MET A 106 -13.15 -7.49 13.15
CA MET A 106 -12.67 -6.70 14.29
C MET A 106 -13.74 -6.37 15.31
N MET A 107 -15.01 -6.41 14.93
CA MET A 107 -16.15 -5.98 15.73
C MET A 107 -17.14 -7.13 15.92
N ASP A 108 -17.80 -7.15 17.06
CA ASP A 108 -18.70 -8.25 17.43
C ASP A 108 -20.07 -8.20 16.77
N THR A 109 -20.67 -9.37 16.65
CA THR A 109 -22.03 -9.61 16.12
C THR A 109 -22.69 -10.66 17.01
N ILE A 110 -23.99 -10.49 17.32
CA ILE A 110 -24.78 -11.49 18.02
C ILE A 110 -26.02 -11.80 17.17
N LEU A 111 -26.24 -13.07 16.88
CA LEU A 111 -27.37 -13.59 16.10
C LEU A 111 -28.37 -14.31 17.01
N ASN A 112 -29.56 -14.58 16.49
CA ASN A 112 -30.61 -15.36 17.13
C ASN A 112 -31.05 -14.83 18.52
N LEU A 113 -30.87 -13.57 18.78
CA LEU A 113 -31.15 -12.90 20.04
C LEU A 113 -32.65 -12.84 20.24
N GLY A 114 -33.10 -13.19 21.46
CA GLY A 114 -34.51 -13.38 21.79
C GLY A 114 -34.89 -14.84 22.06
N LEU A 115 -33.96 -15.78 21.87
CA LEU A 115 -34.13 -17.17 22.27
C LEU A 115 -33.87 -17.36 23.78
N ASN A 116 -34.70 -18.17 24.39
CA ASN A 116 -34.56 -18.67 25.75
C ASN A 116 -35.28 -20.04 25.82
N ASP A 117 -35.32 -20.65 26.99
CA ASP A 117 -35.90 -22.01 27.18
C ASP A 117 -37.36 -22.11 26.75
N LYS A 118 -38.12 -21.01 26.79
CA LYS A 118 -39.53 -20.99 26.40
C LYS A 118 -39.71 -20.59 24.90
N THR A 119 -38.96 -19.61 24.41
CA THR A 119 -39.12 -19.14 23.06
C THR A 119 -38.54 -20.12 22.03
N VAL A 120 -37.57 -20.97 22.39
CA VAL A 120 -37.07 -22.04 21.51
C VAL A 120 -38.17 -23.07 21.23
N GLU A 121 -39.00 -23.42 22.24
CA GLU A 121 -40.13 -24.34 22.06
C GLU A 121 -41.22 -23.71 21.16
N ALA A 122 -41.42 -22.39 21.24
CA ALA A 122 -42.32 -21.69 20.33
C ALA A 122 -41.79 -21.70 18.89
N LEU A 123 -40.49 -21.52 18.72
CA LEU A 123 -39.84 -21.57 17.41
C LEU A 123 -39.96 -22.98 16.79
N LYS A 124 -39.72 -24.04 17.59
CA LYS A 124 -39.88 -25.45 17.21
C LYS A 124 -41.29 -25.72 16.71
N LYS A 125 -42.31 -25.36 17.48
CA LYS A 125 -43.71 -25.54 17.09
C LYS A 125 -44.08 -24.83 15.82
N ARG A 126 -43.61 -23.59 15.64
CA ARG A 126 -43.93 -22.77 14.47
C ARG A 126 -43.25 -23.25 13.18
N THR A 127 -42.05 -23.77 13.27
CA THR A 127 -41.29 -24.22 12.12
C THR A 127 -41.48 -25.70 11.81
N SER A 128 -42.09 -26.45 12.74
CA SER A 128 -42.16 -27.90 12.71
C SER A 128 -40.78 -28.56 12.54
N ASN A 129 -39.72 -27.88 12.98
CA ASN A 129 -38.34 -28.30 12.83
C ASN A 129 -37.58 -28.08 14.14
N GLY A 130 -37.59 -29.15 14.98
CA GLY A 130 -36.96 -29.13 16.29
C GLY A 130 -35.45 -29.00 16.23
N ARG A 131 -34.83 -29.71 15.27
CA ARG A 131 -33.40 -29.60 15.05
C ARG A 131 -32.96 -28.16 14.76
N PHE A 132 -33.61 -27.47 13.85
CA PHE A 132 -33.34 -26.06 13.52
C PHE A 132 -33.50 -25.15 14.75
N ALA A 133 -34.58 -25.32 15.51
CA ALA A 133 -34.81 -24.47 16.69
C ALA A 133 -33.72 -24.64 17.75
N LYS A 134 -33.31 -25.87 18.02
CA LYS A 134 -32.29 -26.20 19.02
C LYS A 134 -30.90 -25.79 18.57
N ASP A 135 -30.53 -26.04 17.32
CA ASP A 135 -29.27 -25.55 16.73
C ASP A 135 -29.19 -24.02 16.79
N SER A 136 -30.29 -23.32 16.46
CA SER A 136 -30.32 -21.85 16.58
C SER A 136 -30.14 -21.37 18.02
N TYR A 137 -30.64 -22.08 18.99
CA TYR A 137 -30.50 -21.75 20.42
C TYR A 137 -29.08 -22.03 20.92
N ARG A 138 -28.48 -23.16 20.57
CA ARG A 138 -27.10 -23.45 20.97
C ARG A 138 -26.12 -22.39 20.38
N ARG A 139 -26.30 -22.01 19.11
CA ARG A 139 -25.50 -20.95 18.45
C ARG A 139 -25.67 -19.62 19.20
N PHE A 140 -26.86 -19.27 19.59
CA PHE A 140 -27.12 -18.08 20.40
C PHE A 140 -26.41 -18.14 21.77
N ILE A 141 -26.51 -19.26 22.50
CA ILE A 141 -25.85 -19.43 23.80
C ILE A 141 -24.33 -19.28 23.63
N GLN A 142 -23.74 -19.96 22.68
CA GLN A 142 -22.31 -19.89 22.39
C GLN A 142 -21.86 -18.45 22.07
N MET A 143 -22.52 -17.82 21.11
CA MET A 143 -22.15 -16.47 20.63
C MET A 143 -22.39 -15.42 21.74
N TYR A 144 -23.52 -15.46 22.44
CA TYR A 144 -23.81 -14.53 23.52
C TYR A 144 -22.81 -14.69 24.68
N SER A 145 -22.49 -15.92 25.01
CA SER A 145 -21.55 -16.23 26.09
C SER A 145 -20.14 -15.77 25.75
N ASN A 146 -19.71 -15.96 24.52
CA ASN A 146 -18.39 -15.49 24.06
C ASN A 146 -18.34 -13.95 24.03
N VAL A 147 -19.28 -13.29 23.39
CA VAL A 147 -19.24 -11.84 23.12
C VAL A 147 -19.67 -11.02 24.34
N VAL A 148 -20.71 -11.43 25.05
CA VAL A 148 -21.28 -10.62 26.13
C VAL A 148 -20.74 -11.04 27.50
N LEU A 149 -20.61 -12.34 27.72
CA LEU A 149 -20.18 -12.89 29.02
C LEU A 149 -18.66 -13.13 29.05
N ASN A 150 -17.94 -12.99 27.94
CA ASN A 150 -16.50 -13.24 27.81
C ASN A 150 -16.09 -14.66 28.23
N VAL A 151 -16.85 -15.69 27.83
CA VAL A 151 -16.47 -17.10 27.93
C VAL A 151 -15.68 -17.46 26.68
N GLU A 152 -14.56 -18.16 26.84
CA GLU A 152 -13.71 -18.54 25.72
C GLU A 152 -14.45 -19.44 24.72
N GLY A 153 -14.42 -19.07 23.43
CA GLY A 153 -15.18 -19.75 22.38
C GLY A 153 -14.78 -21.19 22.15
N HIS A 154 -13.49 -21.51 22.27
CA HIS A 154 -12.96 -22.86 22.07
C HIS A 154 -13.55 -23.89 23.02
N LEU A 155 -13.93 -23.49 24.24
CA LEU A 155 -14.54 -24.40 25.22
C LEU A 155 -15.89 -24.97 24.73
N PHE A 156 -16.65 -24.19 23.96
CA PHE A 156 -17.89 -24.66 23.34
C PHE A 156 -17.63 -25.59 22.17
N GLU A 157 -16.63 -25.30 21.35
CA GLU A 157 -16.23 -26.15 20.22
C GLU A 157 -15.74 -27.51 20.71
N GLU A 158 -14.93 -27.55 21.76
CA GLU A 158 -14.48 -28.79 22.37
C GLU A 158 -15.67 -29.68 22.86
N LEU A 159 -16.70 -29.08 23.40
CA LEU A 159 -17.91 -29.82 23.81
C LEU A 159 -18.64 -30.43 22.60
N ILE A 160 -18.75 -29.69 21.50
CA ILE A 160 -19.36 -30.18 20.25
C ILE A 160 -18.50 -31.31 19.65
N ASP A 161 -17.20 -31.10 19.54
CA ASP A 161 -16.29 -32.08 18.92
C ASP A 161 -16.24 -33.39 19.74
N ASN A 162 -16.15 -33.31 21.05
CA ASN A 162 -16.21 -34.48 21.95
C ASN A 162 -17.54 -35.22 21.82
N TYR A 163 -18.65 -34.48 21.68
CA TYR A 163 -19.97 -35.10 21.48
C TYR A 163 -20.06 -35.79 20.14
N LYS A 164 -19.60 -35.17 19.04
CA LYS A 164 -19.53 -35.77 17.72
C LYS A 164 -18.66 -37.05 17.68
N LEU A 165 -17.50 -36.99 18.32
CA LEU A 165 -16.62 -38.17 18.47
C LEU A 165 -17.32 -39.31 19.17
N THR A 166 -18.00 -39.04 20.27
CA THR A 166 -18.74 -40.05 21.06
C THR A 166 -19.88 -40.68 20.25
N LYS A 167 -20.54 -39.86 19.41
CA LYS A 167 -21.65 -40.32 18.56
C LYS A 167 -21.19 -40.95 17.25
N GLY A 168 -19.93 -40.77 16.85
CA GLY A 168 -19.36 -41.28 15.59
C GLY A 168 -19.82 -40.53 14.35
N VAL A 169 -20.13 -39.23 14.47
CA VAL A 169 -20.52 -38.35 13.36
C VAL A 169 -19.48 -37.28 13.09
N LEU A 170 -19.44 -36.75 11.87
CA LEU A 170 -18.42 -35.76 11.46
C LEU A 170 -18.97 -34.34 11.38
N LEU A 171 -20.22 -34.18 10.95
CA LEU A 171 -20.77 -32.85 10.66
C LEU A 171 -21.81 -32.45 11.70
N ASP A 172 -21.92 -31.17 12.01
CA ASP A 172 -22.97 -30.59 12.84
C ASP A 172 -24.37 -30.90 12.27
N THR A 173 -24.48 -31.11 10.95
CA THR A 173 -25.73 -31.44 10.26
C THR A 173 -26.20 -32.87 10.59
N ASP A 174 -25.32 -33.73 11.08
CA ASP A 174 -25.64 -35.11 11.42
C ASP A 174 -26.22 -35.22 12.85
N LEU A 175 -26.16 -34.15 13.62
CA LEU A 175 -26.75 -34.08 14.97
C LEU A 175 -28.25 -33.78 14.89
N ASP A 176 -29.04 -34.52 15.64
CA ASP A 176 -30.50 -34.37 15.72
C ASP A 176 -30.96 -33.41 16.81
N GLU A 177 -32.28 -33.32 17.03
CA GLU A 177 -32.87 -32.43 18.03
C GLU A 177 -32.44 -32.81 19.46
N SER A 178 -32.35 -34.11 19.77
CA SER A 178 -32.03 -34.60 21.14
C SER A 178 -30.53 -34.35 21.45
N ASP A 179 -29.67 -34.46 20.45
CA ASP A 179 -28.25 -34.14 20.59
C ASP A 179 -28.04 -32.67 20.98
N TRP A 180 -28.75 -31.80 20.28
CA TRP A 180 -28.65 -30.36 20.56
C TRP A 180 -29.25 -30.00 21.93
N ASP A 181 -30.28 -30.69 22.40
CA ASP A 181 -30.79 -30.48 23.77
C ASP A 181 -29.76 -30.85 24.84
N GLY A 182 -29.05 -31.96 24.65
CA GLY A 182 -27.95 -32.36 25.51
C GLY A 182 -26.82 -31.33 25.51
N LEU A 183 -26.37 -30.89 24.33
CA LEU A 183 -25.34 -29.89 24.21
C LEU A 183 -25.73 -28.53 24.77
N ILE A 184 -26.98 -28.07 24.59
CA ILE A 184 -27.54 -26.86 25.22
C ILE A 184 -27.41 -26.91 26.74
N THR A 185 -27.69 -28.06 27.34
CA THR A 185 -27.55 -28.25 28.78
C THR A 185 -26.08 -28.09 29.20
N ASN A 186 -25.19 -28.80 28.53
CA ASN A 186 -23.75 -28.70 28.80
C ASN A 186 -23.22 -27.26 28.61
N PHE A 187 -23.68 -26.54 27.59
CA PHE A 187 -23.31 -25.13 27.36
C PHE A 187 -23.72 -24.22 28.51
N LYS A 188 -24.93 -24.39 29.05
CA LYS A 188 -25.39 -23.63 30.20
C LYS A 188 -24.60 -23.96 31.48
N GLU A 189 -24.25 -25.23 31.66
CA GLU A 189 -23.39 -25.65 32.77
C GLU A 189 -21.99 -25.06 32.65
N LEU A 190 -21.42 -25.04 31.43
CA LEU A 190 -20.15 -24.36 31.15
C LEU A 190 -20.22 -22.88 31.53
N VAL A 191 -21.25 -22.15 31.09
CA VAL A 191 -21.43 -20.74 31.44
C VAL A 191 -21.52 -20.55 32.96
N LYS A 192 -22.26 -21.40 33.64
CA LYS A 192 -22.40 -21.36 35.11
C LYS A 192 -21.07 -21.65 35.81
N LYS A 193 -20.30 -22.60 35.30
CA LYS A 193 -18.96 -22.92 35.82
C LYS A 193 -18.01 -21.74 35.67
N GLU A 194 -17.89 -21.15 34.46
CA GLU A 194 -16.95 -20.12 34.14
C GLU A 194 -17.30 -18.73 34.74
N LYS A 195 -18.60 -18.38 34.76
CA LYS A 195 -19.02 -17.02 35.15
C LYS A 195 -19.79 -16.95 36.46
N LYS A 196 -20.12 -18.09 37.07
CA LYS A 196 -20.91 -18.19 38.32
C LYS A 196 -22.32 -17.59 38.21
N ILE A 197 -22.85 -17.48 37.00
CA ILE A 197 -24.20 -17.01 36.69
C ILE A 197 -24.93 -18.02 35.80
N ASN A 198 -26.24 -18.04 35.88
CA ASN A 198 -27.05 -18.80 34.91
C ASN A 198 -27.11 -17.98 33.60
N PHE A 199 -27.22 -18.69 32.46
CA PHE A 199 -27.42 -18.05 31.17
C PHE A 199 -28.72 -17.20 31.20
N PRO A 200 -28.65 -15.88 30.80
CA PRO A 200 -29.77 -14.95 30.88
C PRO A 200 -31.00 -15.42 30.10
N GLN A 201 -32.16 -15.42 30.74
CA GLN A 201 -33.44 -15.84 30.15
C GLN A 201 -34.34 -14.62 29.81
N ASP A 202 -34.07 -13.43 30.33
CA ASP A 202 -34.82 -12.22 30.00
C ASP A 202 -34.34 -11.65 28.66
N VAL A 203 -35.21 -11.64 27.66
CA VAL A 203 -34.87 -11.22 26.30
C VAL A 203 -34.50 -9.72 26.18
N LYS A 204 -35.01 -8.87 27.10
CA LYS A 204 -34.64 -7.47 27.15
C LYS A 204 -33.23 -7.26 27.69
N GLU A 205 -32.90 -8.01 28.74
CA GLU A 205 -31.56 -8.05 29.31
C GLU A 205 -30.56 -8.53 28.25
N GLN A 206 -30.89 -9.59 27.52
CA GLN A 206 -30.10 -10.09 26.41
C GLN A 206 -29.85 -8.99 25.35
N LEU A 207 -30.90 -8.25 24.94
CA LEU A 207 -30.79 -7.20 23.92
C LEU A 207 -29.88 -6.05 24.35
N LEU A 208 -30.06 -5.56 25.57
CA LEU A 208 -29.24 -4.47 26.12
C LEU A 208 -27.79 -4.92 26.35
N GLY A 209 -27.58 -6.15 26.81
CA GLY A 209 -26.25 -6.77 26.93
C GLY A 209 -25.54 -6.85 25.62
N ALA A 210 -26.21 -7.31 24.57
CA ALA A 210 -25.66 -7.40 23.20
C ALA A 210 -25.29 -6.01 22.62
N ILE A 211 -26.15 -5.00 22.78
CA ILE A 211 -25.87 -3.63 22.32
C ILE A 211 -24.64 -3.05 23.05
N ASN A 212 -24.57 -3.25 24.36
CA ASN A 212 -23.43 -2.80 25.17
C ASN A 212 -22.13 -3.48 24.72
N ALA A 213 -22.16 -4.80 24.48
CA ALA A 213 -21.00 -5.57 24.03
C ALA A 213 -20.48 -5.08 22.66
N VAL A 214 -21.39 -4.78 21.73
CA VAL A 214 -20.99 -4.22 20.41
C VAL A 214 -20.35 -2.84 20.58
N PHE A 215 -20.83 -1.96 21.46
CA PHE A 215 -20.14 -0.70 21.75
C PHE A 215 -18.77 -0.92 22.40
N LEU A 216 -18.65 -1.88 23.31
CA LEU A 216 -17.38 -2.21 23.96
C LEU A 216 -16.37 -2.80 22.97
N SER A 217 -16.81 -3.54 21.95
CA SER A 217 -15.93 -4.14 20.96
C SER A 217 -15.14 -3.09 20.13
N TRP A 218 -15.60 -1.82 20.07
CA TRP A 218 -14.83 -0.72 19.49
C TRP A 218 -13.49 -0.50 20.21
N ASP A 219 -13.45 -0.74 21.51
CA ASP A 219 -12.27 -0.53 22.36
C ASP A 219 -11.48 -1.83 22.64
N SER A 220 -11.82 -2.93 21.95
CA SER A 220 -11.07 -4.19 22.02
C SER A 220 -9.66 -4.04 21.42
N GLN A 221 -8.71 -4.83 21.91
CA GLN A 221 -7.31 -4.75 21.43
C GLN A 221 -7.22 -4.97 19.92
N ARG A 222 -7.90 -5.98 19.37
CA ARG A 222 -7.94 -6.24 17.92
C ARG A 222 -8.49 -5.06 17.12
N ALA A 223 -9.53 -4.39 17.60
CA ALA A 223 -10.11 -3.22 16.93
C ALA A 223 -9.16 -2.01 17.00
N LYS A 224 -8.48 -1.79 18.13
CA LYS A 224 -7.45 -0.75 18.29
C LYS A 224 -6.28 -0.97 17.32
N THR A 225 -5.74 -2.19 17.31
CA THR A 225 -4.65 -2.55 16.40
C THR A 225 -5.04 -2.33 14.93
N TYR A 226 -6.23 -2.80 14.53
CA TYR A 226 -6.73 -2.59 13.17
C TYR A 226 -6.88 -1.11 12.83
N ARG A 227 -7.43 -0.30 13.74
CA ARG A 227 -7.56 1.15 13.52
C ARG A 227 -6.21 1.83 13.38
N LYS A 228 -5.24 1.46 14.23
CA LYS A 228 -3.86 1.98 14.13
C LYS A 228 -3.25 1.67 12.77
N LEU A 229 -3.31 0.42 12.33
CA LEU A 229 -2.76 -0.03 11.03
C LEU A 229 -3.45 0.64 9.82
N ASN A 230 -4.74 0.96 9.94
CA ASN A 230 -5.53 1.55 8.85
C ASN A 230 -5.78 3.06 9.03
N GLN A 231 -5.09 3.73 9.95
CA GLN A 231 -5.21 5.17 10.23
C GLN A 231 -6.65 5.64 10.50
N ILE A 232 -7.44 4.81 11.20
CA ILE A 232 -8.83 5.12 11.54
C ILE A 232 -8.88 5.83 12.90
N PRO A 233 -9.42 7.06 12.99
CA PRO A 233 -9.46 7.81 14.25
C PRO A 233 -10.29 7.14 15.34
N ASP A 234 -9.76 7.07 16.56
CA ASP A 234 -10.40 6.43 17.70
C ASP A 234 -11.73 7.07 18.11
N HIS A 235 -11.84 8.40 17.94
CA HIS A 235 -13.03 9.17 18.32
C HIS A 235 -14.25 8.93 17.41
N TRP A 236 -14.11 8.16 16.31
CA TRP A 236 -15.24 7.96 15.40
C TRP A 236 -16.35 7.09 15.98
N GLY A 237 -16.03 6.16 16.87
CA GLY A 237 -17.00 5.21 17.42
C GLY A 237 -17.62 4.27 16.39
N THR A 238 -18.52 3.42 16.84
CA THR A 238 -19.31 2.52 16.00
C THR A 238 -20.81 2.76 16.18
N ALA A 239 -21.59 2.55 15.11
CA ALA A 239 -23.03 2.40 15.23
C ALA A 239 -23.39 0.95 15.56
N VAL A 240 -24.62 0.71 16.04
CA VAL A 240 -25.17 -0.63 16.28
C VAL A 240 -26.44 -0.79 15.46
N ASN A 241 -26.52 -1.90 14.71
CA ASN A 241 -27.67 -2.26 13.89
C ASN A 241 -28.43 -3.41 14.54
N VAL A 242 -29.69 -3.23 14.82
CA VAL A 242 -30.62 -4.26 15.30
C VAL A 242 -31.56 -4.62 14.18
N GLN A 243 -31.57 -5.90 13.75
CA GLN A 243 -32.31 -6.33 12.54
C GLN A 243 -33.05 -7.64 12.81
N ALA A 244 -34.27 -7.74 12.30
CA ALA A 244 -35.03 -9.00 12.36
C ALA A 244 -34.26 -10.13 11.67
N MET A 245 -34.20 -11.29 12.31
CA MET A 245 -33.58 -12.49 11.74
C MET A 245 -34.40 -13.04 10.60
N VAL A 246 -33.69 -13.50 9.58
CA VAL A 246 -34.16 -14.37 8.49
C VAL A 246 -33.20 -15.56 8.42
N PHE A 247 -33.74 -16.72 8.05
CA PHE A 247 -33.01 -17.97 8.25
C PHE A 247 -32.77 -18.71 6.93
N GLY A 248 -31.51 -18.94 6.63
CA GLY A 248 -31.06 -19.75 5.50
C GLY A 248 -30.94 -21.24 5.80
N ASN A 249 -31.19 -21.64 7.06
CA ASN A 249 -30.98 -22.99 7.57
C ASN A 249 -32.26 -23.69 8.08
N MET A 250 -33.43 -23.28 7.57
CA MET A 250 -34.69 -23.94 7.93
C MET A 250 -35.04 -25.17 7.09
N GLY A 251 -34.39 -25.36 5.94
CA GLY A 251 -34.64 -26.46 5.01
C GLY A 251 -33.97 -26.20 3.65
N ASN A 252 -34.25 -27.10 2.69
CA ASN A 252 -33.63 -27.07 1.35
C ASN A 252 -34.16 -25.94 0.44
N ASP A 253 -35.23 -25.28 0.81
CA ASP A 253 -35.76 -24.07 0.17
C ASP A 253 -35.24 -22.78 0.78
N CYS A 254 -34.23 -22.92 1.66
CA CYS A 254 -33.52 -21.84 2.32
C CYS A 254 -32.03 -21.89 1.97
N SER A 255 -31.39 -20.75 1.89
CA SER A 255 -29.96 -20.63 1.62
C SER A 255 -29.41 -19.31 2.12
N THR A 256 -28.09 -19.21 2.18
CA THR A 256 -27.38 -17.96 2.43
C THR A 256 -26.21 -17.85 1.47
N GLY A 257 -25.77 -16.62 1.14
CA GLY A 257 -24.64 -16.44 0.25
C GLY A 257 -24.05 -15.04 0.26
N VAL A 258 -22.89 -14.98 -0.36
CA VAL A 258 -22.13 -13.74 -0.60
C VAL A 258 -21.88 -13.62 -2.10
N ALA A 259 -22.11 -12.45 -2.65
CA ALA A 259 -22.01 -12.23 -4.09
C ALA A 259 -21.48 -10.84 -4.44
N PHE A 260 -20.88 -10.77 -5.60
CA PHE A 260 -20.38 -9.56 -6.21
C PHE A 260 -21.08 -9.30 -7.54
N THR A 261 -21.38 -8.04 -7.83
CA THR A 261 -22.00 -7.66 -9.11
C THR A 261 -21.06 -7.81 -10.30
N ARG A 262 -19.75 -7.85 -10.06
CA ARG A 262 -18.68 -8.15 -11.03
C ARG A 262 -17.63 -9.05 -10.38
N ASN A 263 -16.84 -9.75 -11.19
CA ASN A 263 -15.75 -10.57 -10.65
C ASN A 263 -14.69 -9.70 -9.95
N PRO A 264 -14.46 -9.86 -8.64
CA PRO A 264 -13.52 -9.01 -7.87
C PRO A 264 -12.05 -9.26 -8.20
N SER A 265 -11.72 -10.39 -8.83
CA SER A 265 -10.35 -10.77 -9.19
C SER A 265 -9.98 -10.31 -10.60
N THR A 266 -10.90 -10.49 -11.57
CA THR A 266 -10.66 -10.20 -12.99
C THR A 266 -11.26 -8.89 -13.46
N GLY A 267 -12.31 -8.38 -12.79
CA GLY A 267 -13.07 -7.21 -13.18
C GLY A 267 -14.13 -7.47 -14.25
N ASP A 268 -14.36 -8.72 -14.64
CA ASP A 268 -15.35 -9.07 -15.64
C ASP A 268 -16.76 -8.72 -15.19
N ASN A 269 -17.56 -8.20 -16.12
CA ASN A 269 -18.98 -7.90 -15.89
C ASN A 269 -19.79 -9.20 -15.89
N SER A 270 -19.55 -10.02 -14.89
CA SER A 270 -20.27 -11.27 -14.63
C SER A 270 -20.49 -11.41 -13.13
N PHE A 271 -21.67 -11.85 -12.74
CA PHE A 271 -21.98 -12.09 -11.33
C PHE A 271 -21.06 -13.17 -10.78
N PHE A 272 -20.45 -12.89 -9.64
CA PHE A 272 -19.52 -13.76 -8.97
C PHE A 272 -19.96 -13.97 -7.52
N GLY A 273 -19.84 -15.19 -6.99
CA GLY A 273 -20.14 -15.42 -5.59
C GLY A 273 -20.50 -16.87 -5.32
N GLU A 274 -20.80 -17.10 -4.05
CA GLU A 274 -21.02 -18.42 -3.48
C GLU A 274 -22.25 -18.42 -2.57
N PHE A 275 -22.89 -19.59 -2.46
CA PHE A 275 -24.02 -19.79 -1.57
C PHE A 275 -24.01 -21.20 -0.98
N LEU A 276 -24.72 -21.38 0.10
CA LEU A 276 -24.96 -22.70 0.76
C LEU A 276 -26.44 -22.89 0.98
N ILE A 277 -26.98 -24.05 0.57
CA ILE A 277 -28.32 -24.48 0.89
C ILE A 277 -28.34 -24.96 2.34
N ASN A 278 -29.42 -24.63 3.03
CA ASN A 278 -29.67 -25.01 4.43
C ASN A 278 -28.48 -24.62 5.34
N ALA A 279 -28.13 -23.33 5.34
CA ALA A 279 -26.96 -22.78 6.05
C ALA A 279 -27.23 -21.38 6.59
N GLN A 280 -26.54 -20.99 7.65
CA GLN A 280 -26.44 -19.61 8.14
C GLN A 280 -25.21 -18.91 7.54
N GLY A 281 -25.16 -17.55 7.64
CA GLY A 281 -24.07 -16.75 7.08
C GLY A 281 -22.69 -17.13 7.64
N GLU A 282 -22.62 -17.58 8.88
CA GLU A 282 -21.39 -18.06 9.53
C GLU A 282 -20.82 -19.29 8.82
N ASP A 283 -21.66 -20.21 8.37
CA ASP A 283 -21.25 -21.45 7.72
C ASP A 283 -20.53 -21.18 6.38
N VAL A 284 -20.89 -20.09 5.66
CA VAL A 284 -20.21 -19.64 4.44
C VAL A 284 -18.83 -19.06 4.75
N VAL A 285 -18.73 -18.27 5.82
CA VAL A 285 -17.51 -17.53 6.17
C VAL A 285 -16.49 -18.43 6.89
N ALA A 286 -16.97 -19.35 7.73
CA ALA A 286 -16.12 -20.25 8.51
C ALA A 286 -15.49 -21.38 7.67
N GLY A 287 -15.98 -21.61 6.43
CA GLY A 287 -15.45 -22.66 5.55
C GLY A 287 -15.72 -24.09 6.03
N THR A 288 -16.72 -24.28 6.92
CA THR A 288 -17.11 -25.60 7.45
C THR A 288 -17.70 -26.52 6.40
N ARG A 289 -18.23 -25.95 5.33
CA ARG A 289 -18.81 -26.65 4.17
C ARG A 289 -18.31 -25.97 2.90
N THR A 290 -18.11 -26.76 1.82
CA THR A 290 -17.75 -26.22 0.50
C THR A 290 -18.94 -25.48 -0.12
N PRO A 291 -18.83 -24.16 -0.38
CA PRO A 291 -19.90 -23.40 -0.98
C PRO A 291 -20.11 -23.75 -2.46
N GLN A 292 -21.33 -23.54 -2.94
CA GLN A 292 -21.73 -23.73 -4.33
C GLN A 292 -21.67 -22.39 -5.08
N TYR A 293 -21.45 -22.43 -6.39
CA TYR A 293 -21.39 -21.23 -7.23
C TYR A 293 -22.77 -20.64 -7.54
N ILE A 294 -22.84 -19.32 -7.64
CA ILE A 294 -24.12 -18.63 -7.96
C ILE A 294 -24.53 -18.86 -9.41
N THR A 295 -23.59 -18.84 -10.37
CA THR A 295 -23.87 -18.96 -11.80
C THR A 295 -23.44 -20.30 -12.39
N LYS A 296 -24.15 -20.77 -13.42
CA LYS A 296 -23.76 -21.95 -14.21
C LYS A 296 -22.37 -21.80 -14.82
N LYS A 297 -22.03 -20.60 -15.30
CA LYS A 297 -20.73 -20.32 -15.90
C LYS A 297 -19.61 -20.51 -14.89
N ALA A 298 -19.70 -19.90 -13.71
CA ALA A 298 -18.67 -20.05 -12.67
C ALA A 298 -18.50 -21.51 -12.22
N LYS A 299 -19.61 -22.28 -12.13
CA LYS A 299 -19.59 -23.71 -11.88
C LYS A 299 -18.82 -24.47 -12.96
N GLN A 300 -19.09 -24.19 -14.25
CA GLN A 300 -18.40 -24.83 -15.38
C GLN A 300 -16.92 -24.50 -15.39
N ASP A 301 -16.57 -23.22 -15.22
CA ASP A 301 -15.19 -22.74 -15.20
C ASP A 301 -14.37 -23.39 -14.06
N ALA A 302 -15.04 -23.72 -12.94
CA ALA A 302 -14.42 -24.39 -11.79
C ALA A 302 -14.47 -25.93 -11.86
N GLY A 303 -15.13 -26.53 -12.84
CA GLY A 303 -15.31 -27.99 -12.96
C GLY A 303 -16.14 -28.61 -11.82
N SER A 304 -16.97 -27.82 -11.12
CA SER A 304 -17.78 -28.30 -9.99
C SER A 304 -18.94 -29.16 -10.45
N LYS A 305 -19.26 -30.21 -9.69
CA LYS A 305 -20.41 -31.10 -9.92
C LYS A 305 -21.68 -30.62 -9.22
N ASP A 306 -21.55 -29.74 -8.21
CA ASP A 306 -22.67 -29.24 -7.43
C ASP A 306 -23.59 -28.33 -8.24
N GLN A 307 -24.86 -28.26 -7.94
CA GLN A 307 -25.79 -27.35 -8.60
C GLN A 307 -25.47 -25.91 -8.25
N SER A 308 -25.40 -25.05 -9.25
CA SER A 308 -25.33 -23.59 -9.03
C SER A 308 -26.68 -23.07 -8.50
N MET A 309 -26.68 -21.86 -7.92
CA MET A 309 -27.93 -21.20 -7.49
C MET A 309 -28.88 -20.99 -8.67
N GLU A 310 -28.34 -20.69 -9.84
CA GLU A 310 -29.10 -20.54 -11.10
C GLU A 310 -29.87 -21.82 -11.48
N GLU A 311 -29.34 -23.00 -11.11
CA GLU A 311 -29.98 -24.31 -11.33
C GLU A 311 -30.89 -24.69 -10.17
N ALA A 312 -30.43 -24.57 -8.93
CA ALA A 312 -31.13 -25.00 -7.72
C ALA A 312 -32.33 -24.11 -7.36
N MET A 313 -32.17 -22.77 -7.54
CA MET A 313 -33.16 -21.78 -7.12
C MET A 313 -33.42 -20.74 -8.25
N PRO A 314 -33.88 -21.12 -9.45
CA PRO A 314 -33.86 -20.24 -10.63
C PRO A 314 -34.72 -18.97 -10.49
N LYS A 315 -35.83 -19.03 -9.73
CA LYS A 315 -36.69 -17.85 -9.48
C LYS A 315 -35.98 -16.84 -8.59
N VAL A 316 -35.36 -17.30 -7.52
CA VAL A 316 -34.61 -16.47 -6.57
C VAL A 316 -33.38 -15.89 -7.24
N TYR A 317 -32.65 -16.67 -8.04
CA TYR A 317 -31.52 -16.18 -8.82
C TYR A 317 -31.90 -15.02 -9.76
N LYS A 318 -33.04 -15.14 -10.50
CA LYS A 318 -33.54 -14.07 -11.35
C LYS A 318 -33.86 -12.78 -10.56
N GLU A 319 -34.37 -12.91 -9.35
CA GLU A 319 -34.63 -11.77 -8.47
C GLU A 319 -33.33 -11.15 -7.99
N LEU A 320 -32.37 -11.98 -7.53
CA LEU A 320 -31.05 -11.56 -7.10
C LEU A 320 -30.30 -10.82 -8.22
N ALA A 321 -30.35 -11.33 -9.45
CA ALA A 321 -29.74 -10.67 -10.60
C ALA A 321 -30.31 -9.26 -10.86
N LYS A 322 -31.64 -9.08 -10.71
CA LYS A 322 -32.26 -7.73 -10.79
C LYS A 322 -31.77 -6.80 -9.68
N VAL A 323 -31.60 -7.33 -8.48
CA VAL A 323 -31.08 -6.57 -7.34
C VAL A 323 -29.65 -6.13 -7.62
N PHE A 324 -28.80 -7.00 -8.17
CA PHE A 324 -27.42 -6.69 -8.52
C PHE A 324 -27.33 -5.51 -9.47
N LEU A 325 -28.07 -5.57 -10.57
CA LEU A 325 -28.12 -4.49 -11.56
C LEU A 325 -28.62 -3.17 -10.96
N LYS A 326 -29.63 -3.25 -10.08
CA LYS A 326 -30.18 -2.07 -9.42
C LYS A 326 -29.19 -1.42 -8.46
N LEU A 327 -28.50 -2.21 -7.68
CA LEU A 327 -27.50 -1.73 -6.72
C LEU A 327 -26.28 -1.14 -7.44
N GLU A 328 -25.73 -1.83 -8.44
CA GLU A 328 -24.60 -1.34 -9.20
C GLU A 328 -24.88 0.00 -9.89
N ARG A 329 -26.05 0.15 -10.52
CA ARG A 329 -26.48 1.40 -11.12
C ARG A 329 -26.70 2.52 -10.10
N HIS A 330 -27.26 2.18 -8.92
CA HIS A 330 -27.52 3.17 -7.87
C HIS A 330 -26.24 3.69 -7.25
N TYR A 331 -25.32 2.79 -6.88
CA TYR A 331 -24.03 3.16 -6.27
C TYR A 331 -22.98 3.54 -7.31
N LYS A 332 -23.26 3.26 -8.59
CA LYS A 332 -22.32 3.44 -9.70
C LYS A 332 -20.96 2.75 -9.47
N ASP A 333 -20.96 1.66 -8.74
CA ASP A 333 -19.77 0.89 -8.39
C ASP A 333 -20.11 -0.57 -8.15
N MET A 334 -19.13 -1.46 -8.36
CA MET A 334 -19.23 -2.88 -8.04
C MET A 334 -19.61 -3.06 -6.57
N GLN A 335 -20.61 -3.89 -6.32
CA GLN A 335 -21.13 -4.16 -4.98
C GLN A 335 -20.76 -5.57 -4.51
N ASP A 336 -20.42 -5.66 -3.24
CA ASP A 336 -20.31 -6.86 -2.42
C ASP A 336 -21.59 -6.98 -1.59
N ILE A 337 -22.28 -8.10 -1.67
CA ILE A 337 -23.66 -8.28 -1.24
C ILE A 337 -23.76 -9.54 -0.39
N GLU A 338 -24.35 -9.41 0.80
CA GLU A 338 -24.76 -10.56 1.62
C GLU A 338 -26.28 -10.73 1.51
N PHE A 339 -26.72 -11.94 1.26
CA PHE A 339 -28.14 -12.26 1.12
C PHE A 339 -28.49 -13.57 1.80
N THR A 340 -29.79 -13.73 2.13
CA THR A 340 -30.37 -14.97 2.64
C THR A 340 -31.67 -15.24 1.91
N VAL A 341 -31.94 -16.51 1.65
CA VAL A 341 -33.22 -17.01 1.13
C VAL A 341 -33.94 -17.76 2.23
N GLU A 342 -35.11 -17.32 2.62
CA GLU A 342 -35.98 -17.97 3.59
C GLU A 342 -37.28 -18.42 2.90
N ASN A 343 -37.54 -19.71 2.83
CA ASN A 343 -38.72 -20.26 2.14
C ASN A 343 -38.87 -19.70 0.71
N ASN A 344 -37.86 -19.84 -0.11
CA ASN A 344 -37.77 -19.30 -1.48
C ASN A 344 -37.97 -17.78 -1.61
N LYS A 345 -37.89 -17.02 -0.51
CA LYS A 345 -37.96 -15.56 -0.51
C LYS A 345 -36.59 -14.95 -0.28
N LEU A 346 -36.15 -14.08 -1.21
CA LEU A 346 -34.89 -13.36 -1.12
C LEU A 346 -34.94 -12.25 -0.05
N TRP A 347 -33.84 -12.12 0.70
CA TRP A 347 -33.59 -11.05 1.66
C TRP A 347 -32.18 -10.51 1.51
N MET A 348 -32.04 -9.18 1.52
CA MET A 348 -30.76 -8.48 1.43
C MET A 348 -30.28 -8.12 2.83
N LEU A 349 -29.11 -8.60 3.24
CA LEU A 349 -28.57 -8.38 4.58
C LEU A 349 -27.53 -7.27 4.63
N GLN A 350 -26.78 -7.08 3.55
CA GLN A 350 -25.75 -6.06 3.47
C GLN A 350 -25.42 -5.76 2.00
N THR A 351 -25.01 -4.52 1.72
CA THR A 351 -24.28 -4.14 0.51
C THR A 351 -23.14 -3.19 0.87
N ARG A 352 -22.05 -3.30 0.13
CA ARG A 352 -20.88 -2.40 0.26
C ARG A 352 -20.13 -2.35 -1.07
N SER A 353 -19.29 -1.32 -1.27
CA SER A 353 -18.34 -1.33 -2.38
C SER A 353 -17.45 -2.55 -2.28
N GLY A 354 -17.39 -3.34 -3.35
CA GLY A 354 -16.64 -4.60 -3.35
C GLY A 354 -15.14 -4.35 -3.30
N LYS A 355 -14.45 -5.04 -2.38
CA LYS A 355 -12.99 -5.14 -2.42
C LYS A 355 -12.58 -5.89 -3.69
N ARG A 356 -11.51 -5.44 -4.33
CA ARG A 356 -11.08 -5.95 -5.64
C ARG A 356 -9.58 -5.85 -5.81
N THR A 357 -9.03 -6.65 -6.71
CA THR A 357 -7.62 -6.54 -7.10
C THR A 357 -7.37 -5.25 -7.89
N ALA A 358 -6.12 -4.83 -7.97
CA ALA A 358 -5.73 -3.66 -8.78
C ALA A 358 -6.11 -3.83 -10.26
N LYS A 359 -5.91 -5.03 -10.83
CA LYS A 359 -6.32 -5.40 -12.20
C LYS A 359 -7.83 -5.22 -12.40
N ALA A 360 -8.61 -5.74 -11.47
CA ALA A 360 -10.06 -5.61 -11.51
C ALA A 360 -10.53 -4.15 -11.35
N ALA A 361 -9.88 -3.37 -10.46
CA ALA A 361 -10.23 -1.96 -10.25
C ALA A 361 -10.10 -1.14 -11.54
N ILE A 362 -8.98 -1.27 -12.25
CA ILE A 362 -8.74 -0.60 -13.53
C ILE A 362 -9.78 -1.03 -14.57
N LYS A 363 -9.99 -2.35 -14.75
CA LYS A 363 -10.93 -2.86 -15.74
C LYS A 363 -12.34 -2.39 -15.45
N ILE A 364 -12.82 -2.49 -14.22
CA ILE A 364 -14.16 -2.04 -13.80
C ILE A 364 -14.32 -0.54 -14.03
N ALA A 365 -13.35 0.29 -13.69
CA ALA A 365 -13.41 1.73 -13.90
C ALA A 365 -13.56 2.08 -15.39
N VAL A 366 -12.78 1.44 -16.27
CA VAL A 366 -12.84 1.67 -17.71
C VAL A 366 -14.18 1.17 -18.29
N ASP A 367 -14.62 -0.02 -17.92
CA ASP A 367 -15.85 -0.59 -18.42
C ASP A 367 -17.07 0.23 -17.97
N MET A 368 -17.10 0.72 -16.73
CA MET A 368 -18.18 1.60 -16.26
C MET A 368 -18.24 2.95 -16.99
N VAL A 369 -17.11 3.48 -17.45
CA VAL A 369 -17.09 4.67 -18.33
C VAL A 369 -17.69 4.33 -19.70
N LYS A 370 -17.31 3.20 -20.30
CA LYS A 370 -17.86 2.71 -21.58
C LYS A 370 -19.38 2.48 -21.48
N GLU A 371 -19.84 1.95 -20.34
CA GLU A 371 -21.24 1.74 -20.01
C GLU A 371 -21.99 3.05 -19.66
N LYS A 372 -21.32 4.19 -19.63
CA LYS A 372 -21.85 5.52 -19.26
C LYS A 372 -22.42 5.58 -17.83
N LEU A 373 -21.95 4.74 -16.93
CA LEU A 373 -22.32 4.76 -15.52
C LEU A 373 -21.56 5.82 -14.74
N ILE A 374 -20.29 6.05 -15.11
CA ILE A 374 -19.41 7.05 -14.50
C ILE A 374 -18.69 7.86 -15.58
N SER A 375 -18.17 9.02 -15.17
CA SER A 375 -17.29 9.84 -16.01
C SER A 375 -15.84 9.36 -15.94
N LYS A 376 -15.00 9.78 -16.90
CA LYS A 376 -13.53 9.56 -16.85
C LYS A 376 -12.94 10.12 -15.54
N LYS A 377 -13.42 11.31 -15.12
CA LYS A 377 -13.03 11.96 -13.86
C LYS A 377 -13.29 11.06 -12.64
N GLU A 378 -14.50 10.52 -12.53
CA GLU A 378 -14.85 9.59 -11.46
C GLU A 378 -14.02 8.31 -11.52
N ALA A 379 -13.73 7.81 -12.71
CA ALA A 379 -12.88 6.63 -12.90
C ALA A 379 -11.46 6.85 -12.37
N ILE A 380 -10.85 7.98 -12.70
CA ILE A 380 -9.51 8.38 -12.22
C ILE A 380 -9.50 8.50 -10.70
N LEU A 381 -10.48 9.17 -10.10
CA LEU A 381 -10.55 9.38 -8.64
C LEU A 381 -10.78 8.08 -7.83
N ARG A 382 -11.23 7.00 -8.45
CA ARG A 382 -11.52 5.71 -7.76
C ARG A 382 -10.34 4.79 -7.64
N ILE A 383 -9.31 4.98 -8.44
CA ILE A 383 -8.13 4.11 -8.46
C ILE A 383 -7.14 4.67 -7.45
N ASP A 384 -6.73 3.86 -6.49
CA ASP A 384 -5.62 4.21 -5.60
C ASP A 384 -4.31 4.13 -6.39
N PRO A 385 -3.56 5.24 -6.52
CA PRO A 385 -2.32 5.26 -7.27
C PRO A 385 -1.30 4.22 -6.80
N ASN A 386 -1.22 3.96 -5.49
CA ASN A 386 -0.28 2.99 -4.93
C ASN A 386 -0.56 1.55 -5.39
N THR A 387 -1.81 1.23 -5.74
CA THR A 387 -2.15 -0.11 -6.23
C THR A 387 -1.56 -0.41 -7.61
N LEU A 388 -1.18 0.63 -8.37
CA LEU A 388 -0.54 0.45 -9.68
C LEU A 388 0.83 -0.22 -9.59
N ASP A 389 1.56 -0.03 -8.51
CA ASP A 389 2.85 -0.70 -8.29
C ASP A 389 2.74 -2.22 -8.39
N THR A 390 1.66 -2.80 -7.84
CA THR A 390 1.44 -4.25 -7.87
C THR A 390 1.22 -4.80 -9.28
N LEU A 391 0.86 -3.95 -10.23
CA LEU A 391 0.65 -4.33 -11.64
C LEU A 391 1.90 -4.24 -12.49
N LEU A 392 2.96 -3.64 -11.97
CA LEU A 392 4.21 -3.39 -12.68
C LEU A 392 5.32 -4.37 -12.29
N HIS A 393 5.09 -5.17 -11.24
CA HIS A 393 6.07 -6.09 -10.69
C HIS A 393 5.56 -7.54 -10.66
N PRO A 394 6.45 -8.55 -10.78
CA PRO A 394 6.08 -9.94 -10.59
C PRO A 394 5.47 -10.17 -9.21
N THR A 395 4.46 -11.02 -9.11
CA THR A 395 3.79 -11.38 -7.85
C THR A 395 3.90 -12.89 -7.60
N LEU A 396 3.75 -13.31 -6.35
CA LEU A 396 3.73 -14.73 -6.02
C LEU A 396 2.45 -15.40 -6.51
N ASP A 397 2.54 -16.65 -6.95
CA ASP A 397 1.36 -17.48 -7.21
C ASP A 397 0.66 -17.78 -5.87
N ASP A 398 -0.60 -17.36 -5.75
CA ASP A 398 -1.40 -17.55 -4.53
C ASP A 398 -1.84 -18.99 -4.26
N LYS A 399 -1.71 -19.86 -5.26
CA LYS A 399 -2.12 -21.27 -5.17
C LYS A 399 -1.06 -22.16 -4.53
N VAL A 400 0.16 -21.68 -4.35
CA VAL A 400 1.29 -22.45 -3.84
C VAL A 400 1.45 -22.25 -2.33
N LYS A 401 1.70 -23.36 -1.61
CA LYS A 401 2.01 -23.31 -0.19
C LYS A 401 3.35 -22.59 0.03
N LYS A 402 3.39 -21.64 0.95
CA LYS A 402 4.53 -20.75 1.22
C LYS A 402 5.08 -21.05 2.62
N GLU A 403 6.37 -21.35 2.71
CA GLU A 403 7.07 -21.52 4.00
C GLU A 403 7.83 -20.24 4.34
N ILE A 404 7.24 -19.43 5.21
CA ILE A 404 7.81 -18.14 5.61
C ILE A 404 8.85 -18.40 6.69
N ILE A 405 10.10 -17.90 6.50
CA ILE A 405 11.21 -18.04 7.42
C ILE A 405 11.59 -16.73 8.12
N ALA A 406 11.29 -15.58 7.51
CA ALA A 406 11.53 -14.27 8.10
C ALA A 406 10.61 -13.20 7.51
N SER A 407 10.54 -12.05 8.17
CA SER A 407 9.79 -10.88 7.73
C SER A 407 10.63 -9.61 7.88
N GLY A 408 10.40 -8.64 6.99
CA GLY A 408 11.02 -7.33 7.02
C GLY A 408 10.09 -6.27 6.46
N LEU A 409 10.61 -5.09 6.14
CA LEU A 409 9.83 -4.02 5.54
C LEU A 409 9.65 -4.25 4.03
N PRO A 410 8.46 -4.01 3.49
CA PRO A 410 8.17 -4.11 2.05
C PRO A 410 8.78 -2.93 1.29
N ALA A 411 10.10 -2.98 1.08
CA ALA A 411 10.90 -1.85 0.63
C ALA A 411 10.78 -1.55 -0.86
N SER A 412 10.67 -2.57 -1.70
CA SER A 412 10.40 -2.44 -3.14
C SER A 412 9.50 -3.56 -3.61
N PRO A 413 8.38 -3.26 -4.30
CA PRO A 413 7.37 -4.25 -4.64
C PRO A 413 7.86 -5.31 -5.61
N GLY A 414 7.14 -6.43 -5.64
CA GLY A 414 7.42 -7.59 -6.48
C GLY A 414 7.92 -8.79 -5.72
N ALA A 415 7.95 -9.95 -6.39
CA ALA A 415 8.46 -11.19 -5.86
C ALA A 415 9.63 -11.70 -6.72
N ALA A 416 10.64 -12.25 -6.07
CA ALA A 416 11.79 -12.83 -6.74
C ALA A 416 12.30 -14.07 -6.00
N SER A 417 12.72 -15.06 -6.77
CA SER A 417 13.38 -16.26 -6.27
C SER A 417 14.78 -16.35 -6.85
N GLY A 418 15.74 -16.83 -6.07
CA GLY A 418 17.10 -17.01 -6.53
C GLY A 418 18.01 -17.61 -5.48
N LYS A 419 19.24 -17.91 -5.90
CA LYS A 419 20.29 -18.39 -5.01
C LYS A 419 20.77 -17.27 -4.10
N VAL A 420 20.92 -17.56 -2.83
CA VAL A 420 21.50 -16.63 -1.85
C VAL A 420 22.94 -16.35 -2.18
N VAL A 421 23.31 -15.08 -2.22
CA VAL A 421 24.69 -14.60 -2.34
C VAL A 421 24.93 -13.46 -1.32
N PHE A 422 26.15 -13.39 -0.79
CA PHE A 422 26.51 -12.43 0.26
C PHE A 422 27.45 -11.32 -0.23
N SER A 423 27.85 -11.33 -1.49
CA SER A 423 28.64 -10.28 -2.12
C SER A 423 28.06 -9.80 -3.43
N ALA A 424 28.29 -8.54 -3.76
CA ALA A 424 27.88 -7.95 -5.03
C ALA A 424 28.57 -8.62 -6.24
N ASP A 425 29.88 -8.91 -6.11
CA ASP A 425 30.67 -9.58 -7.14
C ASP A 425 30.16 -11.00 -7.46
N GLU A 426 29.75 -11.75 -6.44
CA GLU A 426 29.19 -13.09 -6.64
C GLU A 426 27.81 -13.03 -7.31
N ALA A 427 27.00 -12.01 -6.99
CA ALA A 427 25.72 -11.79 -7.66
C ALA A 427 25.94 -11.54 -9.17
N GLU A 428 26.92 -10.71 -9.51
CA GLU A 428 27.25 -10.37 -10.89
C GLU A 428 27.82 -11.59 -11.63
N ARG A 429 28.77 -12.30 -11.00
CA ARG A 429 29.38 -13.51 -11.56
C ARG A 429 28.33 -14.58 -11.92
N LEU A 430 27.39 -14.84 -11.00
CA LEU A 430 26.34 -15.84 -11.23
C LEU A 430 25.31 -15.36 -12.25
N ASN A 431 25.01 -14.08 -12.30
CA ASN A 431 24.14 -13.49 -13.33
C ASN A 431 24.77 -13.66 -14.73
N GLY A 432 26.08 -13.49 -14.88
CA GLY A 432 26.81 -13.78 -16.10
C GLY A 432 26.70 -15.27 -16.54
N MET A 433 26.43 -16.17 -15.60
CA MET A 433 26.13 -17.59 -15.85
C MET A 433 24.63 -17.88 -16.02
N MET A 434 23.79 -16.86 -16.17
CA MET A 434 22.32 -16.94 -16.26
C MET A 434 21.65 -17.59 -15.02
N GLN A 435 22.23 -17.42 -13.85
CA GLN A 435 21.67 -17.89 -12.59
C GLN A 435 21.03 -16.74 -11.81
N ASP A 436 19.79 -16.94 -11.44
CA ASP A 436 19.06 -15.95 -10.65
C ASP A 436 19.54 -15.96 -9.20
N THR A 437 19.81 -14.76 -8.64
CA THR A 437 20.33 -14.61 -7.28
C THR A 437 19.49 -13.66 -6.44
N ILE A 438 19.53 -13.85 -5.12
CA ILE A 438 19.06 -12.89 -4.09
C ILE A 438 20.28 -12.40 -3.33
N LEU A 439 20.58 -11.11 -3.43
CA LEU A 439 21.68 -10.49 -2.70
C LEU A 439 21.26 -10.27 -1.25
N VAL A 440 21.97 -10.89 -0.32
CA VAL A 440 21.71 -10.82 1.12
C VAL A 440 22.81 -10.02 1.81
N ARG A 441 22.47 -8.88 2.42
CA ARG A 441 23.44 -8.00 3.08
C ARG A 441 22.95 -7.57 4.45
N LEU A 442 23.88 -7.19 5.34
CA LEU A 442 23.52 -6.52 6.58
C LEU A 442 22.81 -5.19 6.26
N GLU A 443 23.43 -4.42 5.39
CA GLU A 443 22.94 -3.21 4.73
C GLU A 443 23.68 -3.06 3.40
N THR A 444 23.13 -2.35 2.42
CA THR A 444 23.82 -2.09 1.16
C THR A 444 24.47 -0.72 1.16
N SER A 445 25.57 -0.61 0.43
CA SER A 445 26.28 0.64 0.16
C SER A 445 26.30 0.95 -1.35
N PRO A 446 26.69 2.16 -1.79
CA PRO A 446 26.84 2.47 -3.19
C PRO A 446 27.75 1.50 -3.97
N GLU A 447 28.70 0.87 -3.31
CA GLU A 447 29.58 -0.14 -3.89
C GLU A 447 28.86 -1.43 -4.30
N ASP A 448 27.73 -1.74 -3.65
CA ASP A 448 26.95 -2.94 -3.97
C ASP A 448 26.06 -2.79 -5.23
N ILE A 449 26.08 -1.62 -5.89
CA ILE A 449 25.09 -1.26 -6.94
C ILE A 449 25.12 -2.24 -8.13
N HIS A 450 26.30 -2.71 -8.54
CA HIS A 450 26.46 -3.67 -9.63
C HIS A 450 25.81 -5.03 -9.27
N GLY A 451 26.06 -5.50 -8.05
CA GLY A 451 25.41 -6.73 -7.53
C GLY A 451 23.92 -6.58 -7.33
N MET A 452 23.46 -5.41 -6.86
CA MET A 452 22.02 -5.12 -6.75
C MET A 452 21.32 -5.11 -8.12
N HIS A 453 22.03 -4.64 -9.15
CA HIS A 453 21.52 -4.66 -10.53
C HIS A 453 21.50 -6.08 -11.10
N ALA A 454 22.52 -6.89 -10.82
CA ALA A 454 22.64 -8.27 -11.28
C ALA A 454 21.64 -9.21 -10.57
N ALA A 455 21.39 -9.00 -9.29
CA ALA A 455 20.47 -9.82 -8.50
C ALA A 455 19.00 -9.64 -8.93
N LYS A 456 18.20 -10.70 -8.81
CA LYS A 456 16.74 -10.64 -9.02
C LYS A 456 16.00 -9.99 -7.87
N GLY A 457 16.59 -10.00 -6.68
CA GLY A 457 16.01 -9.38 -5.49
C GLY A 457 17.04 -9.12 -4.41
N ILE A 458 16.69 -8.26 -3.47
CA ILE A 458 17.58 -7.80 -2.39
C ILE A 458 16.93 -8.04 -1.03
N LEU A 459 17.71 -8.60 -0.08
CA LEU A 459 17.32 -8.82 1.30
C LEU A 459 18.34 -8.16 2.20
N THR A 460 17.91 -7.29 3.13
CA THR A 460 18.82 -6.72 4.14
C THR A 460 18.33 -6.96 5.55
N ALA A 461 19.27 -7.24 6.46
CA ALA A 461 18.98 -7.40 7.87
C ALA A 461 18.68 -6.05 8.56
N ARG A 462 19.27 -4.96 8.06
CA ARG A 462 19.09 -3.59 8.56
C ARG A 462 18.59 -2.67 7.45
N GLY A 463 18.10 -1.50 7.84
CA GLY A 463 17.63 -0.47 6.93
C GLY A 463 16.11 -0.27 6.98
N GLY A 464 15.69 0.97 6.72
CA GLY A 464 14.29 1.37 6.65
C GLY A 464 13.77 1.41 5.20
N MET A 465 12.55 1.91 5.03
CA MET A 465 11.91 2.13 3.72
C MET A 465 12.67 3.14 2.83
N THR A 466 13.55 3.91 3.39
CA THR A 466 14.35 4.95 2.73
C THR A 466 15.86 4.67 2.75
N SER A 467 16.28 3.49 3.21
CA SER A 467 17.67 3.05 3.18
C SER A 467 18.18 2.95 1.73
N HIS A 468 19.49 2.92 1.56
CA HIS A 468 20.14 2.76 0.25
C HIS A 468 19.57 1.54 -0.50
N ALA A 469 19.47 0.38 0.18
CA ALA A 469 18.85 -0.83 -0.40
C ALA A 469 17.45 -0.58 -0.95
N ALA A 470 16.58 0.05 -0.14
CA ALA A 470 15.19 0.31 -0.50
C ALA A 470 15.05 1.27 -1.69
N VAL A 471 15.82 2.36 -1.68
CA VAL A 471 15.75 3.41 -2.71
C VAL A 471 16.28 2.90 -4.05
N VAL A 472 17.45 2.29 -4.03
CA VAL A 472 18.11 1.77 -5.25
C VAL A 472 17.32 0.60 -5.84
N ALA A 473 16.88 -0.36 -5.03
CA ALA A 473 16.06 -1.48 -5.50
C ALA A 473 14.75 -0.99 -6.14
N ARG A 474 14.11 0.01 -5.54
CA ARG A 474 12.90 0.63 -6.08
C ARG A 474 13.17 1.35 -7.40
N GLY A 475 14.31 2.04 -7.50
CA GLY A 475 14.78 2.66 -8.74
C GLY A 475 14.96 1.65 -9.86
N MET A 476 15.55 0.50 -9.56
CA MET A 476 15.82 -0.59 -10.50
C MET A 476 14.61 -1.51 -10.76
N GLY A 477 13.50 -1.32 -10.07
CA GLY A 477 12.35 -2.23 -10.14
C GLY A 477 12.65 -3.65 -9.61
N ARG A 478 13.62 -3.77 -8.70
CA ARG A 478 13.98 -5.05 -8.08
C ARG A 478 13.20 -5.25 -6.78
N PRO A 479 12.59 -6.42 -6.54
CA PRO A 479 12.00 -6.75 -5.26
C PRO A 479 12.99 -6.59 -4.11
N CYS A 480 12.57 -5.94 -3.02
CA CYS A 480 13.42 -5.73 -1.86
C CYS A 480 12.66 -5.90 -0.56
N VAL A 481 13.21 -6.72 0.33
CA VAL A 481 12.82 -6.80 1.73
C VAL A 481 13.95 -6.21 2.56
N SER A 482 13.67 -5.10 3.26
CA SER A 482 14.67 -4.38 4.04
C SER A 482 14.40 -4.46 5.54
N GLY A 483 15.45 -4.37 6.36
CA GLY A 483 15.28 -4.34 7.82
C GLY A 483 14.69 -5.63 8.41
N SER A 484 15.02 -6.78 7.86
CA SER A 484 14.61 -8.08 8.39
C SER A 484 15.46 -8.42 9.62
N SER A 485 15.10 -7.87 10.78
CA SER A 485 15.84 -8.05 12.05
C SER A 485 15.79 -9.49 12.57
N GLU A 486 14.95 -10.33 12.00
CA GLU A 486 14.85 -11.77 12.29
C GLU A 486 16.01 -12.58 11.70
N ILE A 487 16.77 -12.01 10.74
CA ILE A 487 17.93 -12.68 10.15
C ILE A 487 19.24 -12.19 10.77
N THR A 488 20.14 -13.13 10.99
CA THR A 488 21.51 -12.86 11.44
C THR A 488 22.48 -13.40 10.40
N ILE A 489 23.29 -12.52 9.80
CA ILE A 489 24.21 -12.86 8.71
C ILE A 489 25.60 -13.16 9.27
N ASP A 490 26.19 -14.25 8.81
CA ASP A 490 27.58 -14.65 9.05
C ASP A 490 28.30 -14.70 7.69
N TYR A 491 29.11 -13.68 7.43
CA TYR A 491 29.87 -13.57 6.18
C TYR A 491 31.04 -14.56 6.07
N GLU A 492 31.62 -14.97 7.18
CA GLU A 492 32.75 -15.92 7.20
C GLU A 492 32.26 -17.31 6.81
N SER A 493 31.18 -17.76 7.40
CA SER A 493 30.54 -19.05 7.07
C SER A 493 29.62 -18.98 5.85
N LYS A 494 29.45 -17.80 5.23
CA LYS A 494 28.57 -17.56 4.09
C LYS A 494 27.17 -18.13 4.30
N GLN A 495 26.51 -17.72 5.38
CA GLN A 495 25.16 -18.16 5.73
C GLN A 495 24.41 -17.06 6.52
N PHE A 496 23.09 -17.19 6.58
CA PHE A 496 22.30 -16.47 7.55
C PHE A 496 21.36 -17.40 8.31
N LYS A 497 21.04 -17.00 9.54
CA LYS A 497 20.05 -17.65 10.39
C LYS A 497 18.76 -16.87 10.39
N ALA A 498 17.62 -17.58 10.30
CA ALA A 498 16.27 -17.06 10.43
C ALA A 498 15.50 -17.96 11.42
N GLY A 499 15.42 -17.57 12.67
CA GLY A 499 14.96 -18.46 13.76
C GLY A 499 15.84 -19.69 13.90
N GLU A 500 15.28 -20.89 13.71
CA GLU A 500 16.03 -22.16 13.72
C GLU A 500 16.59 -22.55 12.36
N GLU A 501 16.14 -21.90 11.27
CA GLU A 501 16.57 -22.20 9.92
C GLU A 501 17.94 -21.59 9.61
N ILE A 502 18.81 -22.35 8.95
CA ILE A 502 20.12 -21.90 8.46
C ILE A 502 20.09 -21.97 6.94
N ILE A 503 20.31 -20.84 6.30
CA ILE A 503 20.36 -20.68 4.85
C ILE A 503 21.80 -20.36 4.43
N LYS A 504 22.36 -21.17 3.57
CA LYS A 504 23.75 -21.05 3.10
C LYS A 504 23.82 -20.39 1.73
N GLU A 505 25.01 -19.89 1.37
CA GLU A 505 25.27 -19.42 0.01
C GLU A 505 24.93 -20.51 -1.01
N GLY A 506 24.19 -20.15 -2.04
CA GLY A 506 23.69 -21.06 -3.07
C GLY A 506 22.33 -21.71 -2.78
N ASP A 507 21.82 -21.67 -1.56
CA ASP A 507 20.46 -22.12 -1.25
C ASP A 507 19.44 -21.19 -1.93
N ILE A 508 18.30 -21.73 -2.31
CA ILE A 508 17.25 -20.95 -2.96
C ILE A 508 16.30 -20.39 -1.91
N ILE A 509 16.05 -19.09 -2.00
CA ILE A 509 14.98 -18.40 -1.27
C ILE A 509 14.10 -17.63 -2.21
N THR A 510 12.91 -17.30 -1.75
CA THR A 510 12.00 -16.38 -2.42
C THR A 510 11.69 -15.21 -1.50
N ILE A 511 11.75 -14.00 -2.02
CA ILE A 511 11.35 -12.80 -1.31
C ILE A 511 10.12 -12.17 -1.96
N ASP A 512 9.23 -11.61 -1.15
CA ASP A 512 8.11 -10.79 -1.58
C ASP A 512 8.25 -9.38 -1.03
N GLY A 513 8.79 -8.50 -1.86
CA GLY A 513 8.97 -7.11 -1.53
C GLY A 513 7.67 -6.31 -1.39
N GLY A 514 6.53 -6.87 -1.82
CA GLY A 514 5.21 -6.27 -1.63
C GLY A 514 4.63 -6.52 -0.23
N SER A 515 4.91 -7.67 0.37
CA SER A 515 4.46 -8.04 1.72
C SER A 515 5.57 -8.06 2.77
N GLY A 516 6.84 -7.91 2.38
CA GLY A 516 8.00 -7.96 3.26
C GLY A 516 8.34 -9.37 3.76
N LYS A 517 7.92 -10.43 3.07
CA LYS A 517 8.11 -11.82 3.51
C LYS A 517 9.30 -12.48 2.82
N VAL A 518 10.01 -13.31 3.56
CA VAL A 518 11.10 -14.17 3.08
C VAL A 518 10.67 -15.61 3.23
N MET A 519 10.78 -16.40 2.16
CA MET A 519 10.31 -17.79 2.09
C MET A 519 11.45 -18.72 1.70
N LYS A 520 11.43 -19.93 2.25
CA LYS A 520 12.37 -21.00 1.91
C LYS A 520 12.03 -21.61 0.55
N GLY A 521 13.05 -21.85 -0.26
CA GLY A 521 12.91 -22.51 -1.55
C GLY A 521 12.34 -21.64 -2.67
N LEU A 522 12.05 -22.26 -3.80
CA LEU A 522 11.49 -21.65 -5.00
C LEU A 522 9.96 -21.56 -4.89
N VAL A 523 9.42 -20.34 -4.85
CA VAL A 523 7.99 -20.09 -4.99
C VAL A 523 7.74 -19.49 -6.38
N PRO A 524 6.89 -20.10 -7.22
CA PRO A 524 6.58 -19.58 -8.54
C PRO A 524 6.04 -18.16 -8.52
N THR A 525 6.46 -17.37 -9.50
CA THR A 525 5.99 -15.99 -9.69
C THR A 525 5.17 -15.85 -10.96
N VAL A 526 4.21 -14.93 -10.94
CA VAL A 526 3.39 -14.53 -12.09
C VAL A 526 3.91 -13.20 -12.60
N GLN A 527 4.26 -13.13 -13.89
CA GLN A 527 4.76 -11.90 -14.52
C GLN A 527 3.64 -10.86 -14.66
N PRO A 528 3.95 -9.55 -14.57
CA PRO A 528 2.98 -8.49 -14.73
C PRO A 528 2.45 -8.41 -16.17
N GLU A 529 1.14 -8.33 -16.32
CA GLU A 529 0.49 -8.05 -17.59
C GLU A 529 -0.03 -6.61 -17.63
N ILE A 530 0.64 -5.75 -18.37
CA ILE A 530 0.17 -4.38 -18.64
C ILE A 530 -0.95 -4.45 -19.67
N SER A 531 -2.20 -4.41 -19.20
CA SER A 531 -3.39 -4.51 -20.05
C SER A 531 -3.68 -3.22 -20.83
N GLY A 532 -4.49 -3.33 -21.93
CA GLY A 532 -5.00 -2.15 -22.64
C GLY A 532 -5.88 -1.24 -21.76
N TYR A 533 -6.43 -1.76 -20.68
CA TYR A 533 -7.17 -0.99 -19.68
C TYR A 533 -6.25 -0.05 -18.89
N PHE A 534 -5.05 -0.52 -18.53
CA PHE A 534 -4.02 0.30 -17.90
C PHE A 534 -3.64 1.48 -18.81
N SER A 535 -3.35 1.20 -20.07
CA SER A 535 -3.02 2.25 -21.07
C SER A 535 -4.16 3.27 -21.23
N THR A 536 -5.42 2.83 -21.13
CA THR A 536 -6.59 3.70 -21.20
C THR A 536 -6.65 4.64 -20.00
N ILE A 537 -6.42 4.13 -18.78
CA ILE A 537 -6.38 4.94 -17.55
C ILE A 537 -5.25 5.96 -17.62
N MET A 538 -4.06 5.56 -18.09
CA MET A 538 -2.92 6.48 -18.24
C MET A 538 -3.21 7.61 -19.24
N LYS A 539 -3.86 7.31 -20.36
CA LYS A 539 -4.29 8.34 -21.32
C LYS A 539 -5.29 9.31 -20.69
N TRP A 540 -6.25 8.82 -19.93
CA TRP A 540 -7.20 9.69 -19.24
C TRP A 540 -6.52 10.52 -18.14
N ALA A 541 -5.58 9.95 -17.40
CA ALA A 541 -4.80 10.72 -16.43
C ALA A 541 -4.06 11.88 -17.07
N ASP A 542 -3.44 11.65 -18.24
CA ASP A 542 -2.75 12.71 -19.00
C ASP A 542 -3.68 13.83 -19.53
N GLU A 543 -4.97 13.53 -19.73
CA GLU A 543 -5.97 14.55 -20.10
C GLU A 543 -6.24 15.57 -18.97
N PHE A 544 -6.06 15.17 -17.71
CA PHE A 544 -6.43 16.00 -16.55
C PHE A 544 -5.24 16.66 -15.85
N ARG A 545 -4.08 15.99 -15.79
CA ARG A 545 -2.93 16.53 -15.07
C ARG A 545 -2.31 17.76 -15.78
N LYS A 546 -1.85 18.71 -14.99
CA LYS A 546 -1.01 19.83 -15.43
C LYS A 546 0.46 19.57 -15.14
N LEU A 547 0.71 19.01 -13.96
CA LEU A 547 2.04 18.69 -13.47
C LEU A 547 2.71 17.66 -14.41
N LYS A 548 3.92 17.97 -14.88
CA LYS A 548 4.72 17.07 -15.70
C LYS A 548 5.32 15.96 -14.83
N VAL A 549 5.46 14.77 -15.38
CA VAL A 549 6.07 13.64 -14.69
C VAL A 549 7.34 13.24 -15.39
N ARG A 550 8.48 13.39 -14.70
CA ARG A 550 9.81 13.00 -15.14
C ARG A 550 10.29 11.79 -14.33
N THR A 551 11.41 11.24 -14.71
CA THR A 551 12.05 10.13 -14.02
C THR A 551 13.42 10.47 -13.45
N ASN A 552 13.84 9.72 -12.43
CA ASN A 552 15.23 9.64 -11.99
C ASN A 552 15.85 8.43 -12.70
N ALA A 553 16.84 8.65 -13.55
CA ALA A 553 17.46 7.60 -14.35
C ALA A 553 18.90 7.96 -14.73
N GLU A 554 19.79 7.00 -14.58
CA GLU A 554 21.22 7.14 -14.78
C GLU A 554 21.76 6.23 -15.89
N THR A 555 20.96 5.27 -16.37
CA THR A 555 21.33 4.29 -17.40
C THR A 555 20.43 4.38 -18.63
N GLU A 556 20.90 3.81 -19.74
CA GLU A 556 20.10 3.68 -20.96
C GLU A 556 18.85 2.81 -20.71
N THR A 557 18.99 1.75 -19.92
CA THR A 557 17.90 0.80 -19.61
C THR A 557 16.81 1.48 -18.79
N ASP A 558 17.18 2.19 -17.71
CA ASP A 558 16.22 2.91 -16.87
C ASP A 558 15.49 3.98 -17.68
N SER A 559 16.22 4.68 -18.55
CA SER A 559 15.66 5.69 -19.43
C SER A 559 14.63 5.11 -20.42
N LYS A 560 14.90 3.93 -20.99
CA LYS A 560 13.96 3.21 -21.87
C LYS A 560 12.70 2.80 -21.11
N THR A 561 12.86 2.16 -19.96
CA THR A 561 11.76 1.74 -19.10
C THR A 561 10.87 2.93 -18.72
N ALA A 562 11.47 4.03 -18.29
CA ALA A 562 10.73 5.24 -17.95
C ALA A 562 9.96 5.82 -19.14
N ARG A 563 10.56 5.81 -20.35
CA ARG A 563 9.88 6.24 -21.58
C ARG A 563 8.66 5.38 -21.89
N GLU A 564 8.77 4.08 -21.74
CA GLU A 564 7.67 3.12 -21.93
C GLU A 564 6.52 3.39 -20.94
N PHE A 565 6.83 3.77 -19.72
CA PHE A 565 5.86 4.19 -18.71
C PHE A 565 5.33 5.61 -18.90
N GLY A 566 5.84 6.35 -19.89
CA GLY A 566 5.35 7.67 -20.28
C GLY A 566 6.00 8.84 -19.54
N ALA A 567 7.24 8.70 -19.09
CA ALA A 567 8.02 9.81 -18.52
C ALA A 567 8.26 10.91 -19.57
N GLU A 568 8.12 12.16 -19.14
CA GLU A 568 8.26 13.36 -19.99
C GLU A 568 9.65 14.00 -19.87
N GLY A 569 10.65 13.21 -19.50
CA GLY A 569 12.04 13.58 -19.36
C GLY A 569 12.70 12.97 -18.13
N ILE A 570 13.95 13.33 -17.88
CA ILE A 570 14.69 13.00 -16.66
C ILE A 570 14.75 14.25 -15.79
N GLY A 571 14.32 14.13 -14.53
CA GLY A 571 14.40 15.21 -13.54
C GLY A 571 15.63 15.11 -12.63
N LEU A 572 16.26 13.93 -12.60
CA LEU A 572 17.52 13.70 -11.91
C LEU A 572 18.30 12.58 -12.59
N CYS A 573 19.47 12.93 -13.14
CA CYS A 573 20.51 11.99 -13.53
C CYS A 573 21.71 12.22 -12.61
N ARG A 574 22.01 11.22 -11.76
CA ARG A 574 23.13 11.26 -10.81
C ARG A 574 24.40 10.79 -11.48
N THR A 575 25.38 11.66 -11.62
CA THR A 575 26.63 11.34 -12.33
C THR A 575 27.56 10.41 -11.55
N GLU A 576 27.42 10.37 -10.22
CA GLU A 576 28.19 9.48 -9.36
C GLU A 576 27.98 8.00 -9.67
N HIS A 577 26.77 7.60 -10.04
CA HIS A 577 26.48 6.21 -10.36
C HIS A 577 27.24 5.70 -11.60
N MET A 578 27.63 6.62 -12.49
CA MET A 578 28.43 6.29 -13.66
C MET A 578 29.89 5.96 -13.33
N PHE A 579 30.34 6.25 -12.10
CA PHE A 579 31.74 6.08 -11.67
C PHE A 579 32.03 4.72 -11.03
N PHE A 580 31.01 3.97 -10.63
CA PHE A 580 31.16 2.69 -9.92
C PHE A 580 31.39 1.48 -10.85
N ASP A 581 31.42 1.67 -12.16
CA ASP A 581 31.74 0.62 -13.11
C ASP A 581 33.19 0.15 -12.95
N GLU A 582 33.47 -1.16 -13.04
CA GLU A 582 34.80 -1.75 -12.80
C GLU A 582 35.90 -1.17 -13.69
N GLU A 583 35.57 -0.83 -14.96
CA GLU A 583 36.50 -0.26 -15.89
C GLU A 583 36.92 1.19 -15.55
N ARG A 584 36.13 1.87 -14.70
CA ARG A 584 36.24 3.32 -14.42
C ARG A 584 36.69 3.62 -13.01
N ILE A 585 36.32 2.78 -12.03
CA ILE A 585 36.55 3.03 -10.61
C ILE A 585 38.03 3.28 -10.29
N LEU A 586 38.94 2.60 -10.99
CA LEU A 586 40.37 2.81 -10.81
C LEU A 586 40.79 4.23 -11.19
N SER A 587 40.30 4.74 -12.33
CA SER A 587 40.57 6.11 -12.76
C SER A 587 39.94 7.15 -11.85
N VAL A 588 38.77 6.87 -11.28
CA VAL A 588 38.14 7.72 -10.26
C VAL A 588 39.00 7.76 -8.98
N ARG A 589 39.49 6.60 -8.52
CA ARG A 589 40.40 6.52 -7.37
C ARG A 589 41.73 7.25 -7.62
N GLN A 590 42.26 7.15 -8.85
CA GLN A 590 43.42 7.93 -9.27
C GLN A 590 43.15 9.44 -9.20
N MET A 591 42.03 9.90 -9.72
CA MET A 591 41.60 11.30 -9.64
C MET A 591 41.57 11.83 -8.21
N ILE A 592 40.95 11.02 -7.28
CA ILE A 592 40.74 11.40 -5.89
C ILE A 592 42.06 11.44 -5.11
N LEU A 593 42.93 10.44 -5.29
CA LEU A 593 44.18 10.30 -4.58
C LEU A 593 45.29 11.22 -5.10
N SER A 594 45.09 11.84 -6.26
CA SER A 594 46.02 12.78 -6.89
C SER A 594 46.31 13.98 -5.97
N ARG A 595 47.60 14.33 -5.83
CA ARG A 595 48.05 15.49 -5.06
C ARG A 595 48.26 16.72 -5.93
N SER A 596 48.59 16.51 -7.20
CA SER A 596 48.75 17.60 -8.17
C SER A 596 47.50 17.74 -9.06
N LYS A 597 47.37 18.93 -9.67
CA LYS A 597 46.31 19.14 -10.67
C LYS A 597 46.59 18.34 -11.93
N GLU A 598 47.85 18.24 -12.35
CA GLU A 598 48.30 17.54 -13.55
C GLU A 598 47.96 16.04 -13.50
N ASP A 599 48.18 15.39 -12.34
CA ASP A 599 47.82 13.98 -12.14
C ASP A 599 46.31 13.81 -12.16
N ARG A 600 45.55 14.76 -11.60
CA ARG A 600 44.09 14.74 -11.59
C ARG A 600 43.54 14.92 -13.01
N ASP A 601 44.05 15.87 -13.76
CA ASP A 601 43.67 16.10 -15.15
C ASP A 601 43.94 14.86 -16.00
N SER A 602 45.04 14.16 -15.81
CA SER A 602 45.36 12.91 -16.53
C SER A 602 44.35 11.77 -16.18
N ALA A 603 43.88 11.69 -14.96
CA ALA A 603 42.84 10.74 -14.57
C ALA A 603 41.49 11.12 -15.17
N LEU A 604 41.13 12.41 -15.16
CA LEU A 604 39.91 12.93 -15.76
C LEU A 604 39.85 12.72 -17.29
N GLU A 605 40.99 12.85 -18.01
CA GLU A 605 41.07 12.54 -19.44
C GLU A 605 40.66 11.09 -19.76
N LYS A 606 40.95 10.15 -18.85
CA LYS A 606 40.53 8.74 -19.00
C LYS A 606 39.02 8.56 -18.76
N LEU A 607 38.41 9.34 -17.86
CA LEU A 607 37.00 9.25 -17.53
C LEU A 607 36.08 9.91 -18.54
N LEU A 608 36.56 10.98 -19.21
CA LEU A 608 35.76 11.80 -20.13
C LEU A 608 35.09 10.97 -21.26
N PRO A 609 35.79 10.05 -21.97
CA PRO A 609 35.16 9.23 -23.03
C PRO A 609 34.00 8.36 -22.52
N HIS A 610 34.15 7.77 -21.35
CA HIS A 610 33.14 6.92 -20.74
C HIS A 610 31.87 7.71 -20.38
N GLN A 611 32.00 8.83 -19.63
CA GLN A 611 30.85 9.66 -19.31
C GLN A 611 30.18 10.26 -20.57
N LYS A 612 30.96 10.67 -21.57
CA LYS A 612 30.42 11.14 -22.83
C LYS A 612 29.55 10.09 -23.51
N ASP A 613 29.98 8.83 -23.51
CA ASP A 613 29.22 7.74 -24.14
C ASP A 613 27.92 7.45 -23.36
N ASP A 614 27.96 7.45 -22.02
CA ASP A 614 26.79 7.30 -21.19
C ASP A 614 25.76 8.42 -21.45
N PHE A 615 26.18 9.67 -21.43
CA PHE A 615 25.29 10.79 -21.73
C PHE A 615 24.71 10.70 -23.15
N LYS A 616 25.52 10.28 -24.12
CA LYS A 616 25.07 10.11 -25.52
C LYS A 616 23.93 9.06 -25.61
N LYS A 617 24.06 7.91 -24.91
CA LYS A 617 23.03 6.87 -24.84
C LYS A 617 21.74 7.42 -24.20
N ILE A 618 21.85 8.08 -23.06
CA ILE A 618 20.69 8.66 -22.32
C ILE A 618 20.01 9.76 -23.19
N PHE A 619 20.77 10.67 -23.77
CA PHE A 619 20.21 11.77 -24.56
C PHE A 619 19.57 11.28 -25.87
N ASN A 620 20.05 10.19 -26.42
CA ASN A 620 19.41 9.54 -27.55
C ASN A 620 18.06 8.93 -27.18
N VAL A 621 17.99 8.19 -26.08
CA VAL A 621 16.74 7.63 -25.58
C VAL A 621 15.74 8.74 -25.26
N MET A 622 16.16 9.81 -24.61
CA MET A 622 15.34 10.97 -24.24
C MET A 622 15.19 12.02 -25.33
N SER A 623 15.37 11.64 -26.58
CA SER A 623 15.27 12.55 -27.74
C SER A 623 14.05 13.47 -27.65
N GLY A 624 14.32 14.79 -27.70
CA GLY A 624 13.31 15.85 -27.66
C GLY A 624 12.67 16.12 -26.28
N LEU A 625 13.14 15.46 -25.23
CA LEU A 625 12.68 15.65 -23.86
C LEU A 625 13.79 16.29 -23.01
N PRO A 626 13.43 16.94 -21.88
CA PRO A 626 14.42 17.49 -20.96
C PRO A 626 15.16 16.39 -20.17
N VAL A 627 16.45 16.61 -19.95
CA VAL A 627 17.30 15.76 -19.11
C VAL A 627 18.07 16.65 -18.15
N THR A 628 17.76 16.55 -16.87
CA THR A 628 18.44 17.26 -15.79
C THR A 628 19.60 16.40 -15.29
N VAL A 629 20.83 16.85 -15.53
CA VAL A 629 22.07 16.18 -15.11
C VAL A 629 22.62 16.90 -13.88
N ARG A 630 22.69 16.20 -12.75
CA ARG A 630 23.33 16.68 -11.53
C ARG A 630 24.83 16.44 -11.63
N LEU A 631 25.63 17.48 -11.48
CA LEU A 631 27.08 17.33 -11.39
C LEU A 631 27.47 16.59 -10.12
N LEU A 632 28.68 16.06 -10.06
CA LEU A 632 29.17 15.19 -8.97
C LEU A 632 28.86 15.79 -7.60
N ASP A 633 28.16 15.01 -6.79
CA ASP A 633 27.66 15.45 -5.48
C ASP A 633 28.34 14.78 -4.28
N PRO A 634 28.52 13.44 -4.21
CA PRO A 634 29.06 12.79 -3.02
C PRO A 634 30.48 13.24 -2.66
N PRO A 635 30.86 13.14 -1.36
CA PRO A 635 32.25 13.31 -0.95
C PRO A 635 33.17 12.29 -1.64
N LEU A 636 34.38 12.71 -1.95
CA LEU A 636 35.32 11.88 -2.72
C LEU A 636 35.71 10.58 -2.00
N HIS A 637 35.74 10.57 -0.66
CA HIS A 637 36.13 9.38 0.11
C HIS A 637 35.16 8.20 -0.08
N GLU A 638 33.90 8.42 -0.54
CA GLU A 638 32.96 7.34 -0.79
C GLU A 638 33.40 6.39 -1.92
N PHE A 639 34.23 6.88 -2.84
CA PHE A 639 34.77 6.09 -3.95
C PHE A 639 36.09 5.37 -3.61
N LEU A 640 36.66 5.64 -2.41
CA LEU A 640 37.95 5.11 -2.05
C LEU A 640 37.88 3.62 -1.64
N PRO A 641 38.95 2.85 -1.87
CA PRO A 641 38.98 1.44 -1.54
C PRO A 641 38.87 1.20 -0.03
N LYS A 642 38.10 0.19 0.36
CA LYS A 642 37.89 -0.18 1.77
C LYS A 642 38.60 -1.45 2.18
N THR A 643 38.95 -2.32 1.21
CA THR A 643 39.68 -3.56 1.50
C THR A 643 41.17 -3.44 1.23
N ASP A 644 41.98 -4.18 1.98
CA ASP A 644 43.42 -4.18 1.77
C ASP A 644 43.83 -4.61 0.35
N LYS A 645 43.05 -5.55 -0.25
CA LYS A 645 43.25 -5.98 -1.65
C LYS A 645 43.10 -4.83 -2.62
N ASP A 646 42.01 -4.05 -2.50
CA ASP A 646 41.74 -2.92 -3.38
C ASP A 646 42.75 -1.78 -3.16
N ILE A 647 43.18 -1.58 -1.91
CA ILE A 647 44.24 -0.60 -1.58
C ILE A 647 45.54 -1.01 -2.27
N ASP A 648 45.92 -2.27 -2.25
CA ASP A 648 47.14 -2.77 -2.90
C ASP A 648 47.05 -2.66 -4.43
N GLU A 649 45.87 -2.83 -5.01
CA GLU A 649 45.62 -2.64 -6.45
C GLU A 649 45.79 -1.19 -6.85
N VAL A 650 45.16 -0.29 -6.13
CA VAL A 650 45.30 1.17 -6.33
C VAL A 650 46.74 1.63 -6.10
N ALA A 651 47.41 1.15 -5.08
CA ALA A 651 48.80 1.46 -4.80
C ALA A 651 49.73 1.05 -5.95
N ARG A 652 49.53 -0.15 -6.50
CA ARG A 652 50.31 -0.61 -7.68
C ARG A 652 50.00 0.24 -8.90
N SER A 653 48.75 0.60 -9.16
CA SER A 653 48.33 1.41 -10.31
C SER A 653 48.87 2.83 -10.27
N LEU A 654 49.05 3.39 -9.07
CA LEU A 654 49.58 4.73 -8.84
C LEU A 654 51.10 4.75 -8.60
N ASN A 655 51.74 3.60 -8.58
CA ASN A 655 53.16 3.44 -8.20
C ASN A 655 53.47 4.06 -6.82
N LEU A 656 52.60 3.87 -5.85
CA LEU A 656 52.68 4.33 -4.48
C LEU A 656 52.85 3.14 -3.51
N ALA A 657 53.33 3.42 -2.30
CA ALA A 657 53.27 2.43 -1.24
C ALA A 657 51.83 2.28 -0.70
N ALA A 658 51.39 1.07 -0.39
CA ALA A 658 50.07 0.84 0.18
C ALA A 658 49.84 1.68 1.47
N LYS A 659 50.86 1.93 2.24
CA LYS A 659 50.80 2.82 3.43
C LYS A 659 50.46 4.26 3.05
N GLU A 660 51.03 4.79 1.97
CA GLU A 660 50.73 6.16 1.50
C GLU A 660 49.27 6.28 1.04
N VAL A 661 48.74 5.25 0.39
CA VAL A 661 47.31 5.18 0.00
C VAL A 661 46.42 5.16 1.22
N LYS A 662 46.76 4.35 2.25
CA LYS A 662 46.02 4.31 3.53
C LYS A 662 46.02 5.65 4.25
N ASP A 663 47.20 6.28 4.35
CA ASP A 663 47.35 7.60 4.97
C ASP A 663 46.48 8.64 4.24
N ARG A 664 46.46 8.60 2.91
CA ARG A 664 45.65 9.51 2.11
C ARG A 664 44.13 9.25 2.25
N ILE A 665 43.71 8.00 2.38
CA ILE A 665 42.32 7.64 2.66
C ILE A 665 41.91 8.22 4.01
N ALA A 666 42.76 8.09 5.02
CA ALA A 666 42.51 8.64 6.37
C ALA A 666 42.42 10.17 6.37
N GLU A 667 43.27 10.86 5.57
CA GLU A 667 43.23 12.32 5.42
C GLU A 667 41.91 12.81 4.76
N LEU A 668 41.35 12.03 3.86
CA LEU A 668 40.14 12.39 3.12
C LEU A 668 38.85 11.96 3.83
N HIS A 669 38.97 11.14 4.90
CA HIS A 669 37.81 10.70 5.65
C HIS A 669 37.10 11.87 6.33
N GLU A 670 35.80 11.95 6.18
CA GLU A 670 34.95 12.98 6.78
C GLU A 670 34.10 12.42 7.91
N GLU A 671 34.05 13.12 9.04
CA GLU A 671 33.24 12.77 10.21
C GLU A 671 31.72 12.86 9.89
N ASN A 672 31.34 13.82 9.07
CA ASN A 672 29.97 14.01 8.62
C ASN A 672 29.93 14.23 7.10
N PRO A 673 29.88 13.14 6.31
CA PRO A 673 29.89 13.21 4.85
C PRO A 673 28.77 14.08 4.25
N MET A 674 27.60 14.08 4.89
CA MET A 674 26.43 14.83 4.41
C MET A 674 26.68 16.35 4.42
N LEU A 675 27.44 16.87 5.40
CA LEU A 675 27.74 18.29 5.58
C LEU A 675 29.14 18.68 5.15
N GLY A 676 29.90 17.76 4.57
CA GLY A 676 31.32 17.87 4.29
C GLY A 676 31.68 18.51 2.94
N HIS A 677 32.80 18.05 2.38
CA HIS A 677 33.38 18.53 1.12
C HIS A 677 32.75 17.81 -0.08
N ARG A 678 31.56 18.18 -0.41
CA ARG A 678 30.75 17.59 -1.49
C ARG A 678 30.05 18.66 -2.34
N GLY A 679 29.46 18.27 -3.43
CA GLY A 679 28.61 19.11 -4.26
C GLY A 679 29.31 20.35 -4.81
N CYS A 680 28.68 21.52 -4.71
CA CYS A 680 29.25 22.80 -5.20
C CYS A 680 30.58 23.15 -4.52
N ARG A 681 30.78 22.71 -3.27
CA ARG A 681 32.06 22.93 -2.54
C ARG A 681 33.20 22.22 -3.25
N LEU A 682 32.97 20.98 -3.69
CA LEU A 682 33.91 20.19 -4.47
C LEU A 682 34.20 20.87 -5.82
N GLY A 683 33.14 21.32 -6.53
CA GLY A 683 33.28 21.99 -7.81
C GLY A 683 34.01 23.34 -7.72
N ILE A 684 34.02 24.00 -6.55
CA ILE A 684 34.81 25.22 -6.30
C ILE A 684 36.27 24.87 -6.01
N SER A 685 36.53 23.85 -5.19
CA SER A 685 37.87 23.43 -4.79
C SER A 685 38.63 22.71 -5.88
N PHE A 686 37.93 21.92 -6.70
CA PHE A 686 38.48 21.14 -7.80
C PHE A 686 37.64 21.36 -9.09
N PRO A 687 37.69 22.59 -9.68
CA PRO A 687 36.83 22.97 -10.81
C PRO A 687 36.99 22.07 -12.03
N GLU A 688 38.17 21.49 -12.24
CA GLU A 688 38.49 20.58 -13.34
C GLU A 688 37.58 19.35 -13.38
N ILE A 689 37.05 18.88 -12.25
CA ILE A 689 36.08 17.77 -12.18
C ILE A 689 34.78 18.18 -12.87
N TYR A 690 34.23 19.34 -12.52
CA TYR A 690 33.01 19.86 -13.11
C TYR A 690 33.21 20.28 -14.57
N GLU A 691 34.39 20.81 -14.92
CA GLU A 691 34.76 21.12 -16.30
C GLU A 691 34.73 19.86 -17.16
N MET A 692 35.35 18.76 -16.72
CA MET A 692 35.34 17.47 -17.42
C MET A 692 33.92 16.95 -17.63
N GLN A 693 33.07 16.97 -16.58
CA GLN A 693 31.67 16.52 -16.68
C GLN A 693 30.87 17.37 -17.70
N CYS A 694 31.00 18.69 -17.64
CA CYS A 694 30.39 19.60 -18.61
C CYS A 694 30.91 19.34 -20.04
N GLU A 695 32.19 19.10 -20.18
CA GLU A 695 32.80 18.76 -21.46
C GLU A 695 32.23 17.45 -22.06
N ALA A 696 32.08 16.41 -21.22
CA ALA A 696 31.44 15.14 -21.61
C ALA A 696 29.98 15.35 -22.05
N ILE A 697 29.20 16.12 -21.29
CA ILE A 697 27.79 16.44 -21.61
C ILE A 697 27.71 17.16 -22.97
N PHE A 698 28.49 18.23 -23.15
CA PHE A 698 28.42 19.05 -24.36
C PHE A 698 28.97 18.32 -25.58
N LYS A 699 30.05 17.54 -25.47
CA LYS A 699 30.55 16.68 -26.55
C LYS A 699 29.53 15.63 -26.97
N ALA A 700 28.81 15.00 -26.03
CA ALA A 700 27.72 14.08 -26.34
C ALA A 700 26.61 14.75 -27.16
N LEU A 701 26.19 15.96 -26.75
CA LEU A 701 25.21 16.76 -27.53
C LEU A 701 25.71 17.12 -28.94
N ILE A 702 26.97 17.52 -29.08
CA ILE A 702 27.55 17.84 -30.38
C ILE A 702 27.58 16.61 -31.31
N GLU A 703 27.97 15.45 -30.79
CA GLU A 703 27.98 14.20 -31.58
C GLU A 703 26.59 13.84 -32.11
N LEU A 704 25.55 13.92 -31.25
CA LEU A 704 24.16 13.68 -31.65
C LEU A 704 23.68 14.68 -32.70
N LYS A 705 24.00 15.97 -32.54
CA LYS A 705 23.68 17.03 -33.55
C LYS A 705 24.37 16.78 -34.86
N LYS A 706 25.65 16.40 -34.86
CA LYS A 706 26.42 16.05 -36.09
C LYS A 706 25.82 14.86 -36.81
N SER A 707 25.30 13.89 -36.06
CA SER A 707 24.59 12.71 -36.57
C SER A 707 23.14 13.00 -37.01
N LYS A 708 22.71 14.27 -36.97
CA LYS A 708 21.31 14.71 -37.25
C LYS A 708 20.23 14.00 -36.40
N ILE A 709 20.61 13.51 -35.24
CA ILE A 709 19.70 12.93 -34.27
C ILE A 709 19.18 14.09 -33.42
N LYS A 710 17.84 14.14 -33.22
CA LYS A 710 17.24 15.08 -32.28
C LYS A 710 17.68 14.70 -30.88
N SER A 711 18.54 15.51 -30.27
CA SER A 711 19.01 15.26 -28.88
C SER A 711 17.97 15.65 -27.84
N ALA A 712 18.21 15.21 -26.62
CA ALA A 712 17.52 15.74 -25.43
C ALA A 712 17.85 17.23 -25.23
N PHE A 713 17.01 17.95 -24.49
CA PHE A 713 17.28 19.29 -23.96
C PHE A 713 17.92 19.16 -22.58
N VAL A 714 19.17 19.63 -22.45
CA VAL A 714 19.96 19.42 -21.23
C VAL A 714 19.78 20.53 -20.21
N GLU A 715 19.56 20.13 -18.97
CA GLU A 715 19.49 21.01 -17.80
C GLU A 715 20.62 20.61 -16.83
N ILE A 716 21.64 21.48 -16.66
CA ILE A 716 22.77 21.21 -15.76
C ILE A 716 22.40 21.69 -14.36
N MET A 717 22.46 20.79 -13.38
CA MET A 717 22.08 21.04 -12.00
C MET A 717 23.27 21.04 -11.06
N ILE A 718 23.50 22.18 -10.40
CA ILE A 718 24.54 22.33 -9.38
C ILE A 718 23.98 21.89 -8.04
N PRO A 719 24.55 20.86 -7.38
CA PRO A 719 24.08 20.38 -6.07
C PRO A 719 24.60 21.24 -4.91
N LEU A 720 23.94 21.14 -3.77
CA LEU A 720 24.33 21.64 -2.45
C LEU A 720 24.61 23.15 -2.35
N VAL A 721 24.06 23.96 -3.25
CA VAL A 721 24.22 25.42 -3.23
C VAL A 721 23.56 26.02 -1.99
N SER A 722 24.29 26.87 -1.30
CA SER A 722 23.80 27.63 -0.14
C SER A 722 23.78 29.14 -0.36
N THR A 723 24.59 29.63 -1.31
CA THR A 723 24.73 31.07 -1.64
C THR A 723 24.61 31.32 -3.14
N ASP A 724 24.19 32.53 -3.49
CA ASP A 724 24.14 32.97 -4.90
C ASP A 724 25.54 33.09 -5.53
N THR A 725 26.58 33.36 -4.75
CA THR A 725 27.96 33.45 -5.21
C THR A 725 28.48 32.06 -5.63
N GLU A 726 28.21 30.99 -4.89
CA GLU A 726 28.56 29.63 -5.29
C GLU A 726 27.95 29.29 -6.65
N LEU A 727 26.67 29.56 -6.82
CA LEU A 727 26.00 29.27 -8.08
C LEU A 727 26.52 30.12 -9.23
N LYS A 728 26.82 31.41 -8.99
CA LYS A 728 27.38 32.29 -9.97
C LYS A 728 28.72 31.78 -10.52
N ILE A 729 29.65 31.43 -9.61
CA ILE A 729 30.99 30.92 -9.98
C ILE A 729 30.87 29.66 -10.86
N LEU A 730 30.03 28.70 -10.41
CA LEU A 730 29.90 27.45 -11.13
C LEU A 730 29.06 27.57 -12.41
N ARG A 731 28.10 28.49 -12.47
CA ARG A 731 27.41 28.82 -13.73
C ARG A 731 28.40 29.45 -14.78
N GLU A 732 29.29 30.29 -14.32
CA GLU A 732 30.34 30.88 -15.18
C GLU A 732 31.29 29.79 -15.73
N LEU A 733 31.66 28.80 -14.90
CA LEU A 733 32.41 27.63 -15.32
C LEU A 733 31.68 26.83 -16.40
N VAL A 734 30.41 26.49 -16.20
CA VAL A 734 29.58 25.78 -17.18
C VAL A 734 29.50 26.54 -18.49
N ASN A 735 29.24 27.85 -18.44
CA ASN A 735 29.09 28.69 -19.62
C ASN A 735 30.41 28.81 -20.37
N ARG A 736 31.55 28.93 -19.67
CA ARG A 736 32.90 28.97 -20.29
C ARG A 736 33.19 27.67 -21.00
N THR A 737 32.93 26.53 -20.38
CA THR A 737 33.13 25.21 -21.00
C THR A 737 32.24 25.02 -22.23
N ALA A 738 30.97 25.41 -22.14
CA ALA A 738 30.05 25.37 -23.30
C ALA A 738 30.55 26.21 -24.44
N LYS A 739 30.98 27.45 -24.20
CA LYS A 739 31.49 28.35 -25.21
C LYS A 739 32.77 27.82 -25.89
N LYS A 740 33.66 27.20 -25.14
CA LYS A 740 34.84 26.51 -25.66
C LYS A 740 34.43 25.46 -26.72
N ILE A 741 33.53 24.56 -26.33
CA ILE A 741 33.02 23.44 -27.16
C ILE A 741 32.26 23.96 -28.39
N GLU A 742 31.42 25.01 -28.22
CA GLU A 742 30.72 25.67 -29.34
C GLU A 742 31.69 26.22 -30.38
N THR A 743 32.75 26.88 -29.92
CA THR A 743 33.76 27.49 -30.80
C THR A 743 34.56 26.45 -31.57
N GLU A 744 35.00 25.40 -30.87
CA GLU A 744 35.75 24.28 -31.48
C GLU A 744 34.93 23.53 -32.54
N ASN A 745 33.62 23.37 -32.33
CA ASN A 745 32.76 22.61 -33.21
C ASN A 745 31.91 23.45 -34.17
N LYS A 746 31.86 24.78 -34.02
CA LYS A 746 30.99 25.70 -34.75
C LYS A 746 29.50 25.36 -34.68
N ILE A 747 29.07 24.81 -33.57
CA ILE A 747 27.69 24.38 -33.31
C ILE A 747 27.23 25.05 -32.00
N LYS A 748 26.08 25.73 -32.04
CA LYS A 748 25.49 26.35 -30.88
C LYS A 748 24.82 25.30 -30.01
N LEU A 749 25.03 25.37 -28.71
CA LEU A 749 24.40 24.53 -27.68
C LEU A 749 23.18 25.25 -27.12
N ASP A 750 22.16 24.47 -26.76
CA ASP A 750 20.96 24.90 -26.08
C ASP A 750 20.82 24.12 -24.77
N TYR A 751 20.93 24.81 -23.64
CA TYR A 751 20.95 24.22 -22.31
C TYR A 751 20.46 25.22 -21.25
N MET A 752 20.12 24.71 -20.08
CA MET A 752 19.82 25.48 -18.86
C MET A 752 20.85 25.19 -17.76
N VAL A 753 21.05 26.15 -16.87
CA VAL A 753 21.84 25.97 -15.65
C VAL A 753 20.97 26.35 -14.44
N GLY A 754 20.77 25.40 -13.54
CA GLY A 754 20.03 25.63 -12.31
C GLY A 754 20.70 24.97 -11.11
N THR A 755 19.95 24.85 -10.04
CA THR A 755 20.48 24.30 -8.79
C THR A 755 19.49 23.40 -8.10
N MET A 756 20.01 22.49 -7.28
CA MET A 756 19.22 21.76 -6.31
C MET A 756 19.01 22.64 -5.07
N ILE A 757 17.76 22.79 -4.64
CA ILE A 757 17.40 23.41 -3.36
C ILE A 757 17.22 22.27 -2.35
N GLU A 758 18.21 22.05 -1.53
CA GLU A 758 18.27 20.94 -0.59
C GLU A 758 18.81 21.33 0.80
N LEU A 759 19.11 22.61 0.97
CA LEU A 759 19.47 23.18 2.26
C LEU A 759 18.45 24.23 2.68
N PRO A 760 18.03 24.31 3.95
CA PRO A 760 17.13 25.36 4.44
C PRO A 760 17.62 26.77 4.12
N ARG A 761 18.96 27.01 4.19
CA ARG A 761 19.54 28.30 3.82
C ARG A 761 19.29 28.66 2.35
N ALA A 762 19.40 27.69 1.45
CA ALA A 762 19.13 27.90 0.02
C ALA A 762 17.67 28.30 -0.22
N ALA A 763 16.73 27.64 0.46
CA ALA A 763 15.31 27.97 0.40
C ALA A 763 15.04 29.40 0.90
N LEU A 764 15.65 29.80 2.02
CA LEU A 764 15.56 31.15 2.58
C LEU A 764 16.17 32.20 1.65
N GLN A 765 17.25 31.89 0.95
CA GLN A 765 17.97 32.76 0.02
C GLN A 765 17.55 32.60 -1.46
N ALA A 766 16.44 31.91 -1.71
CA ALA A 766 15.96 31.63 -3.08
C ALA A 766 15.82 32.89 -3.96
N LYS A 767 15.53 34.07 -3.34
CA LYS A 767 15.46 35.36 -4.03
C LYS A 767 16.80 35.75 -4.68
N SER A 768 17.93 35.58 -4.00
CA SER A 768 19.26 35.92 -4.53
C SER A 768 19.76 34.83 -5.48
N ILE A 769 19.57 33.57 -5.12
CA ILE A 769 20.00 32.41 -5.93
C ILE A 769 19.31 32.38 -7.28
N SER A 770 18.02 32.75 -7.36
CA SER A 770 17.24 32.74 -8.62
C SER A 770 17.72 33.74 -9.67
N LYS A 771 18.58 34.69 -9.32
CA LYS A 771 19.22 35.58 -10.30
C LYS A 771 20.19 34.83 -11.24
N TYR A 772 20.71 33.73 -10.78
CA TYR A 772 21.70 32.91 -11.49
C TYR A 772 21.18 31.51 -11.83
N ALA A 773 19.90 31.23 -11.60
CA ALA A 773 19.27 29.93 -11.90
C ALA A 773 18.18 30.05 -12.98
N ASP A 774 18.18 29.13 -13.92
CA ASP A 774 17.09 28.96 -14.89
C ASP A 774 16.00 28.03 -14.32
N PHE A 775 16.36 27.17 -13.36
CA PHE A 775 15.44 26.27 -12.67
C PHE A 775 15.90 25.97 -11.23
N PHE A 776 14.93 25.61 -10.39
CA PHE A 776 15.16 24.95 -9.10
C PHE A 776 14.63 23.54 -9.13
N SER A 777 15.38 22.58 -8.61
CA SER A 777 14.94 21.24 -8.32
C SER A 777 15.05 21.00 -6.81
N PHE A 778 13.95 20.70 -6.15
CA PHE A 778 13.95 20.45 -4.71
C PHE A 778 14.47 19.05 -4.42
N GLY A 779 15.66 18.95 -3.80
CA GLY A 779 16.29 17.72 -3.31
C GLY A 779 15.73 17.40 -1.93
N THR A 780 14.52 16.89 -1.88
CA THR A 780 13.78 16.75 -0.62
C THR A 780 14.33 15.70 0.33
N ASN A 781 15.20 14.79 -0.12
CA ASN A 781 15.88 13.87 0.79
C ASN A 781 16.77 14.66 1.77
N ASP A 782 17.71 15.46 1.23
CA ASP A 782 18.63 16.25 2.04
C ASP A 782 17.93 17.44 2.72
N LEU A 783 16.96 18.05 2.05
CA LEU A 783 16.16 19.12 2.65
C LEU A 783 15.40 18.63 3.89
N THR A 784 14.85 17.42 3.87
CA THR A 784 14.16 16.79 5.02
C THR A 784 15.16 16.54 6.15
N GLN A 785 16.31 15.91 5.85
CA GLN A 785 17.35 15.64 6.84
C GLN A 785 17.81 16.92 7.53
N THR A 786 18.11 17.95 6.76
CA THR A 786 18.66 19.21 7.28
C THR A 786 17.61 20.06 8.00
N THR A 787 16.35 19.99 7.60
CA THR A 787 15.25 20.74 8.23
C THR A 787 14.86 20.11 9.57
N LEU A 788 14.76 18.79 9.62
CA LEU A 788 14.37 18.06 10.84
C LEU A 788 15.56 17.77 11.76
N GLY A 789 16.80 17.87 11.26
CA GLY A 789 17.99 17.45 12.00
C GLY A 789 18.06 15.95 12.23
N ILE A 790 17.54 15.15 11.29
CA ILE A 790 17.45 13.69 11.37
C ILE A 790 18.22 13.07 10.22
N SER A 791 19.17 12.18 10.54
CA SER A 791 19.83 11.34 9.53
C SER A 791 18.84 10.30 9.00
N ARG A 792 18.68 10.22 7.68
CA ARG A 792 17.83 9.22 7.03
C ARG A 792 18.29 7.80 7.36
N ASP A 793 19.58 7.56 7.37
CA ASP A 793 20.14 6.22 7.56
C ASP A 793 20.03 5.76 9.02
N ASP A 794 20.03 6.70 9.99
CA ASP A 794 19.88 6.41 11.41
C ASP A 794 18.43 6.45 11.91
N SER A 795 17.52 7.03 11.16
CA SER A 795 16.12 7.28 11.57
C SER A 795 15.37 6.00 11.93
N GLY A 796 15.69 4.87 11.32
CA GLY A 796 15.07 3.57 11.59
C GLY A 796 15.14 3.11 13.05
N LYS A 797 16.06 3.67 13.84
CA LYS A 797 16.24 3.34 15.26
C LYS A 797 15.15 3.93 16.17
N PHE A 798 14.49 5.03 15.78
CA PHE A 798 13.53 5.76 16.62
C PHE A 798 12.28 6.27 15.90
N LEU A 799 12.26 6.28 14.58
CA LEU A 799 11.18 6.89 13.81
C LEU A 799 9.83 6.18 14.03
N ASN A 800 9.86 4.85 14.24
CA ASN A 800 8.66 4.09 14.58
C ASN A 800 8.03 4.58 15.91
N ASP A 801 8.86 4.90 16.91
CA ASP A 801 8.38 5.44 18.18
C ASP A 801 7.74 6.82 18.00
N TYR A 802 8.28 7.64 17.09
CA TYR A 802 7.71 8.95 16.75
C TYR A 802 6.33 8.83 16.08
N ILE A 803 6.16 7.86 15.17
CA ILE A 803 4.88 7.58 14.52
C ILE A 803 3.89 7.00 15.53
N ASP A 804 4.33 6.08 16.38
CA ASP A 804 3.50 5.45 17.41
C ASP A 804 2.99 6.46 18.46
N ASN A 805 3.83 7.42 18.83
CA ASN A 805 3.47 8.51 19.72
C ASN A 805 2.77 9.68 19.02
N LYS A 806 2.49 9.56 17.71
CA LYS A 806 1.82 10.59 16.90
C LYS A 806 2.57 11.92 16.84
N ILE A 807 3.89 11.90 16.92
CA ILE A 807 4.76 13.06 16.71
C ILE A 807 4.80 13.36 15.21
N PHE A 808 4.94 12.30 14.39
CA PHE A 808 4.70 12.33 12.96
C PHE A 808 3.49 11.45 12.61
N ASP A 809 2.68 11.90 11.66
CA ASP A 809 1.57 11.10 11.14
C ASP A 809 2.07 10.00 10.21
N VAL A 810 3.14 10.24 9.48
CA VAL A 810 3.79 9.37 8.49
C VAL A 810 5.30 9.60 8.56
N ASP A 811 6.09 8.65 8.06
CA ASP A 811 7.52 8.82 7.84
C ASP A 811 7.78 10.04 6.94
N PRO A 812 8.50 11.08 7.43
CA PRO A 812 8.76 12.30 6.68
C PRO A 812 9.71 12.10 5.47
N PHE A 813 10.36 10.94 5.36
CA PHE A 813 11.16 10.56 4.19
C PHE A 813 10.33 9.85 3.11
N VAL A 814 9.15 9.35 3.45
CA VAL A 814 8.20 8.74 2.50
C VAL A 814 7.22 9.76 1.97
N SER A 815 6.61 10.57 2.83
CA SER A 815 5.67 11.63 2.47
C SER A 815 6.14 12.96 3.05
N ILE A 816 6.15 14.02 2.23
CA ILE A 816 6.72 15.31 2.62
C ILE A 816 6.07 15.89 3.89
N ASP A 817 6.90 16.31 4.83
CA ASP A 817 6.46 17.12 5.96
C ASP A 817 6.00 18.51 5.45
N GLN A 818 4.69 18.69 5.33
CA GLN A 818 4.14 19.90 4.74
C GLN A 818 4.32 21.14 5.63
N SER A 819 4.45 20.97 6.95
CA SER A 819 4.53 22.06 7.91
C SER A 819 5.94 22.65 8.08
N GLY A 820 6.98 21.88 7.80
CA GLY A 820 8.38 22.32 7.88
C GLY A 820 9.02 22.35 6.49
N VAL A 821 9.29 21.16 5.93
CA VAL A 821 9.94 21.05 4.60
C VAL A 821 9.07 21.66 3.51
N GLY A 822 7.77 21.42 3.54
CA GLY A 822 6.81 22.00 2.59
C GLY A 822 6.79 23.53 2.62
N GLU A 823 6.82 24.13 3.81
CA GLU A 823 6.88 25.59 3.95
C GLU A 823 8.16 26.16 3.28
N LEU A 824 9.30 25.50 3.42
CA LEU A 824 10.53 25.90 2.74
C LEU A 824 10.42 25.80 1.22
N VAL A 825 9.77 24.76 0.70
CA VAL A 825 9.49 24.59 -0.74
C VAL A 825 8.59 25.71 -1.27
N GLU A 826 7.50 26.02 -0.56
CA GLU A 826 6.59 27.11 -0.92
C GLU A 826 7.28 28.49 -0.88
N LEU A 827 8.07 28.71 0.15
CA LEU A 827 8.86 29.94 0.33
C LEU A 827 9.86 30.13 -0.82
N ALA A 828 10.63 29.09 -1.13
CA ALA A 828 11.63 29.13 -2.20
C ALA A 828 10.98 29.34 -3.56
N SER A 829 9.89 28.65 -3.84
CA SER A 829 9.11 28.79 -5.08
C SER A 829 8.60 30.21 -5.26
N THR A 830 7.99 30.76 -4.21
CA THR A 830 7.43 32.13 -4.23
C THR A 830 8.54 33.18 -4.38
N ARG A 831 9.61 33.08 -3.60
CA ARG A 831 10.73 34.03 -3.63
C ARG A 831 11.50 33.98 -4.97
N GLY A 832 11.72 32.77 -5.49
CA GLY A 832 12.39 32.57 -6.77
C GLY A 832 11.62 33.18 -7.94
N ARG A 833 10.32 32.88 -8.05
CA ARG A 833 9.45 33.38 -9.14
C ARG A 833 9.19 34.90 -9.06
N LYS A 834 9.31 35.50 -7.89
CA LYS A 834 9.27 36.97 -7.78
C LYS A 834 10.42 37.67 -8.53
N VAL A 835 11.56 37.04 -8.64
CA VAL A 835 12.75 37.58 -9.35
C VAL A 835 12.80 37.06 -10.77
N ASN A 836 12.70 35.76 -10.95
CA ASN A 836 12.70 35.10 -12.26
C ASN A 836 11.32 34.49 -12.53
N LYS A 837 10.45 35.21 -13.25
CA LYS A 837 9.10 34.74 -13.60
C LYS A 837 9.08 33.46 -14.45
N LYS A 838 10.19 33.16 -15.15
CA LYS A 838 10.35 31.97 -15.98
C LYS A 838 11.04 30.80 -15.24
N LEU A 839 11.32 30.99 -13.96
CA LEU A 839 11.99 29.96 -13.15
C LEU A 839 11.18 28.66 -13.17
N LYS A 840 11.79 27.62 -13.73
CA LYS A 840 11.22 26.27 -13.73
C LYS A 840 11.40 25.66 -12.34
N LEU A 841 10.37 25.02 -11.83
CA LEU A 841 10.37 24.42 -10.49
C LEU A 841 10.02 22.94 -10.58
N GLY A 842 10.81 22.10 -9.93
CA GLY A 842 10.56 20.66 -9.86
C GLY A 842 11.02 20.05 -8.56
N ILE A 843 10.69 18.80 -8.35
CA ILE A 843 11.11 17.98 -7.21
C ILE A 843 11.74 16.70 -7.73
N CYS A 844 12.82 16.24 -7.12
CA CYS A 844 13.55 15.04 -7.55
C CYS A 844 13.89 14.07 -6.41
N GLY A 845 13.52 14.36 -5.16
CA GLY A 845 13.63 13.44 -4.03
C GLY A 845 12.59 12.31 -4.12
N GLU A 846 12.65 11.38 -3.16
CA GLU A 846 11.73 10.23 -3.08
C GLU A 846 10.25 10.66 -3.06
N HIS A 847 9.95 11.82 -2.50
CA HIS A 847 8.61 12.42 -2.47
C HIS A 847 7.99 12.64 -3.86
N GLY A 848 8.81 12.73 -4.91
CA GLY A 848 8.32 12.85 -6.29
C GLY A 848 7.48 11.66 -6.78
N GLY A 849 7.54 10.52 -6.09
CA GLY A 849 6.74 9.32 -6.35
C GLY A 849 5.59 9.08 -5.36
N ASP A 850 5.47 9.89 -4.30
CA ASP A 850 4.42 9.74 -3.29
C ASP A 850 3.16 10.55 -3.67
N PRO A 851 1.96 9.94 -3.72
CA PRO A 851 0.73 10.62 -4.10
C PRO A 851 0.39 11.86 -3.29
N LYS A 852 0.59 11.85 -1.96
CA LYS A 852 0.31 12.99 -1.08
C LYS A 852 1.29 14.15 -1.33
N SER A 853 2.54 13.82 -1.54
CA SER A 853 3.59 14.80 -1.88
C SER A 853 3.36 15.40 -3.27
N ILE A 854 2.87 14.61 -4.23
CA ILE A 854 2.50 15.07 -5.58
C ILE A 854 1.32 16.05 -5.52
N GLU A 855 0.31 15.76 -4.70
CA GLU A 855 -0.79 16.69 -4.44
C GLU A 855 -0.28 18.02 -3.88
N PHE A 856 0.64 17.98 -2.91
CA PHE A 856 1.32 19.17 -2.39
C PHE A 856 2.07 19.92 -3.50
N CYS A 857 2.84 19.24 -4.34
CA CYS A 857 3.58 19.85 -5.44
C CYS A 857 2.66 20.55 -6.47
N SER A 858 1.51 19.92 -6.80
CA SER A 858 0.51 20.54 -7.68
C SER A 858 -0.06 21.80 -7.07
N ARG A 859 -0.45 21.77 -5.79
CA ARG A 859 -0.99 22.93 -5.06
C ARG A 859 0.03 24.07 -4.95
N THR A 860 1.29 23.77 -4.74
CA THR A 860 2.39 24.74 -4.67
C THR A 860 2.75 25.32 -6.04
N GLY A 861 2.24 24.71 -7.11
CA GLY A 861 2.45 25.17 -8.49
C GLY A 861 3.84 24.83 -9.02
N LEU A 862 4.40 23.69 -8.68
CA LEU A 862 5.58 23.17 -9.34
C LEU A 862 5.28 22.80 -10.81
N ASP A 863 6.30 22.79 -11.66
CA ASP A 863 6.15 22.44 -13.07
C ASP A 863 6.26 20.94 -13.33
N TYR A 864 7.07 20.24 -12.52
CA TYR A 864 7.23 18.79 -12.64
C TYR A 864 7.57 18.11 -11.31
N VAL A 865 7.26 16.81 -11.25
CA VAL A 865 7.80 15.86 -10.27
C VAL A 865 8.69 14.85 -10.98
N SER A 866 9.69 14.32 -10.28
CA SER A 866 10.60 13.29 -10.79
C SER A 866 10.71 12.14 -9.80
N CYS A 867 10.55 10.92 -10.28
CA CYS A 867 10.51 9.70 -9.47
C CYS A 867 11.23 8.54 -10.19
N SER A 868 11.42 7.43 -9.52
CA SER A 868 11.97 6.22 -10.13
C SER A 868 11.10 5.75 -11.31
N PRO A 869 11.66 5.03 -12.32
CA PRO A 869 10.94 4.62 -13.52
C PRO A 869 9.62 3.91 -13.26
N PHE A 870 9.59 2.97 -12.32
CA PHE A 870 8.39 2.20 -11.97
C PHE A 870 7.31 3.03 -11.24
N ARG A 871 7.68 4.18 -10.65
CA ARG A 871 6.73 5.11 -10.01
C ARG A 871 6.10 6.09 -10.99
N VAL A 872 6.57 6.17 -12.23
CA VAL A 872 6.02 7.10 -13.24
C VAL A 872 4.51 6.93 -13.44
N PRO A 873 3.94 5.71 -13.58
CA PRO A 873 2.48 5.55 -13.71
C PRO A 873 1.72 6.01 -12.46
N VAL A 874 2.25 5.73 -11.27
CA VAL A 874 1.69 6.19 -9.99
C VAL A 874 1.64 7.71 -9.95
N ALA A 875 2.76 8.36 -10.29
CA ALA A 875 2.87 9.82 -10.30
C ALA A 875 1.94 10.47 -11.33
N ARG A 876 1.78 9.88 -12.51
CA ARG A 876 0.85 10.36 -13.55
C ARG A 876 -0.60 10.34 -13.06
N LEU A 877 -1.00 9.24 -12.40
CA LEU A 877 -2.34 9.12 -11.84
C LEU A 877 -2.56 10.09 -10.67
N ALA A 878 -1.60 10.16 -9.74
CA ALA A 878 -1.68 11.08 -8.59
C ALA A 878 -1.73 12.55 -9.02
N ALA A 879 -0.91 12.94 -10.02
CA ALA A 879 -0.95 14.28 -10.59
C ALA A 879 -2.30 14.63 -11.24
N ALA A 880 -2.96 13.64 -11.87
CA ALA A 880 -4.30 13.83 -12.41
C ALA A 880 -5.35 13.98 -11.30
N GLN A 881 -5.25 13.19 -10.24
CA GLN A 881 -6.16 13.28 -9.10
C GLN A 881 -6.02 14.59 -8.34
N ALA A 882 -4.82 15.15 -8.27
CA ALA A 882 -4.56 16.45 -7.64
C ALA A 882 -5.25 17.63 -8.36
N GLU A 883 -5.62 17.49 -9.63
CA GLU A 883 -6.33 18.50 -10.44
C GLU A 883 -7.87 18.31 -10.43
N LEU A 884 -8.35 17.20 -9.85
CA LEU A 884 -9.77 16.82 -9.91
C LEU A 884 -10.51 17.02 -8.58
#